data_ed194e8be92735c810037b31fa74fb76
#
_entry.id   ed194e8be92735c810037b31fa74fb76
#
_cell.length_a   1.000
_cell.length_b   1.000
_cell.length_c   1.000
_cell.angle_alpha   90.00
_cell.angle_beta   90.00
_cell.angle_gamma   90.00
#
_symmetry.space_group_name_H-M   'P 1'
#
loop_
_entity.id
_entity.type
_entity.pdbx_description
1 polymer ?
#
loop_
_entity_poly.entity_id
_entity_poly.type
_entity_poly.pdbx_seq_one_letter_code
_entity_poly.pdbx_strand_id
1 'polypeptide(L)'
;MFKLNQAALQIDPSEKLCVKLAVEDLRRDVLRVTGRELPLSPDGNLTVRTVDTGEWEAYSIRCDGKALTIQGSDPRGTMWGVYEFSRRFLGVDPLYLWADQEPVRRGDVAIGEIDLADRPRTYKFRGWFINDEDLIEGMCRGGRPDKTYHFQNDYAPLLSKIVETALRMKQNLLIPCSHLDIENPAEEALVKLITERGLFVSMHHQEPVGVHQFTIDRDYAGTGIENINYVDHPEFYEEIWTRYIHKWAKYDNVIWQLGLRGRGDHPVWHNNDSIPPTTEARGALISHAIQTQMDIVKREYAGHELLSTSTLWMEGMELYKENALTFPKGTIVIQADFAPEQMWGPGYYDTPRNPGTDYGVYYHVAFWGCGPHLVQGNDPEKILYNYKAAVAKGDSRYSVLNVSNIREHLYGIACVAAITWDIERFDLEAFQLDWCRSQFGGKDPEGLVELYREYFRCFYEMDRTLVPGQMRLMDGMCRRVALKLIEIIKTGQFRREDIQNKRLYAFDSADDFIAYYRNAAETGLGRFQALYHKLIRAAEDVPAERRQFFLNNLVVQTEIMMGLYGWVWNLALAAGAKRRVDATSCEKHLTAAVFSLDKLTSDRHKAALGPWEHWYDGDTLVNVKADVVLTDALLPEGLREYPEMDLYSSKF
;
A
#
# COMPACT_ATOMS: atom_id res chain seq x y z
N MET A 1 3.58 42.85 3.25
CA MET A 1 3.60 41.42 3.59
C MET A 1 2.30 41.08 4.32
N PHE A 2 1.60 40.09 3.85
CA PHE A 2 0.41 39.53 4.49
C PHE A 2 0.80 38.81 5.79
N LYS A 3 0.15 39.14 6.89
CA LYS A 3 0.44 38.55 8.20
C LYS A 3 -0.69 37.61 8.62
N LEU A 4 -0.40 36.32 8.71
CA LEU A 4 -1.38 35.31 8.98
C LEU A 4 -2.03 35.44 10.39
N ASN A 5 -1.28 35.92 11.37
CA ASN A 5 -1.78 36.18 12.72
C ASN A 5 -2.78 37.34 12.83
N GLN A 6 -2.95 38.12 11.75
CA GLN A 6 -3.92 39.25 11.62
C GLN A 6 -5.00 38.91 10.57
N ALA A 7 -4.97 37.70 10.00
CA ALA A 7 -5.90 37.30 8.98
C ALA A 7 -7.23 36.77 9.58
N ALA A 8 -8.29 36.97 8.79
CA ALA A 8 -9.54 36.26 8.94
C ALA A 8 -9.84 35.53 7.63
N LEU A 9 -10.44 34.35 7.72
CA LEU A 9 -10.72 33.49 6.58
C LEU A 9 -12.12 33.75 6.07
N GLN A 10 -12.23 33.95 4.75
CA GLN A 10 -13.48 34.05 4.01
C GLN A 10 -13.70 32.76 3.19
N ILE A 11 -14.84 32.13 3.37
CA ILE A 11 -15.31 30.99 2.56
C ILE A 11 -16.81 31.17 2.30
N ASP A 12 -17.24 30.83 1.07
CA ASP A 12 -18.65 30.84 0.74
C ASP A 12 -19.38 29.68 1.47
N PRO A 13 -20.50 29.96 2.17
CA PRO A 13 -21.30 28.90 2.81
C PRO A 13 -21.83 27.83 1.84
N SER A 14 -21.93 28.10 0.53
CA SER A 14 -22.36 27.17 -0.48
C SER A 14 -21.27 26.20 -0.97
N GLU A 15 -20.01 26.39 -0.58
CA GLU A 15 -18.91 25.50 -0.93
C GLU A 15 -19.21 24.05 -0.55
N LYS A 16 -18.69 23.11 -1.34
CA LYS A 16 -18.83 21.68 -1.07
C LYS A 16 -18.27 21.29 0.30
N LEU A 17 -18.83 20.26 0.93
CA LEU A 17 -18.42 19.79 2.25
C LEU A 17 -16.90 19.51 2.32
N CYS A 18 -16.34 18.87 1.31
CA CYS A 18 -14.91 18.55 1.27
C CYS A 18 -14.00 19.79 1.34
N VAL A 19 -14.40 20.92 0.70
CA VAL A 19 -13.66 22.17 0.78
C VAL A 19 -13.76 22.77 2.19
N LYS A 20 -14.94 22.73 2.81
CA LYS A 20 -15.14 23.18 4.19
C LYS A 20 -14.30 22.38 5.17
N LEU A 21 -14.23 21.06 5.00
CA LEU A 21 -13.39 20.20 5.84
C LEU A 21 -11.89 20.48 5.64
N ALA A 22 -11.45 20.75 4.41
CA ALA A 22 -10.07 21.16 4.15
C ALA A 22 -9.74 22.52 4.80
N VAL A 23 -10.69 23.45 4.83
CA VAL A 23 -10.55 24.73 5.54
C VAL A 23 -10.44 24.53 7.05
N GLU A 24 -11.20 23.61 7.64
CA GLU A 24 -11.02 23.25 9.06
C GLU A 24 -9.64 22.65 9.35
N ASP A 25 -9.12 21.81 8.45
CA ASP A 25 -7.74 21.34 8.55
C ASP A 25 -6.73 22.49 8.49
N LEU A 26 -6.93 23.46 7.60
CA LEU A 26 -6.09 24.67 7.55
C LEU A 26 -6.15 25.47 8.85
N ARG A 27 -7.33 25.68 9.40
CA ARG A 27 -7.52 26.39 10.69
C ARG A 27 -6.78 25.69 11.83
N ARG A 28 -6.86 24.35 11.85
CA ARG A 28 -6.11 23.51 12.81
C ARG A 28 -4.59 23.66 12.62
N ASP A 29 -4.11 23.66 11.38
CA ASP A 29 -2.69 23.86 11.06
C ASP A 29 -2.20 25.24 11.47
N VAL A 30 -2.98 26.29 11.20
CA VAL A 30 -2.67 27.67 11.66
C VAL A 30 -2.58 27.73 13.18
N LEU A 31 -3.53 27.14 13.90
CA LEU A 31 -3.51 27.11 15.35
C LEU A 31 -2.25 26.39 15.90
N ARG A 32 -1.89 25.24 15.31
CA ARG A 32 -0.70 24.47 15.69
C ARG A 32 0.59 25.27 15.48
N VAL A 33 0.73 25.89 14.32
CA VAL A 33 1.95 26.60 13.93
C VAL A 33 2.08 27.98 14.57
N THR A 34 0.98 28.74 14.66
CA THR A 34 1.01 30.11 15.20
C THR A 34 0.60 30.22 16.65
N GLY A 35 -0.14 29.24 17.18
CA GLY A 35 -0.77 29.30 18.49
C GLY A 35 -2.00 30.20 18.55
N ARG A 36 -2.52 30.64 17.40
CA ARG A 36 -3.69 31.51 17.28
C ARG A 36 -4.72 30.89 16.34
N GLU A 37 -5.97 31.09 16.68
CA GLU A 37 -7.06 30.69 15.79
C GLU A 37 -7.12 31.56 14.54
N LEU A 38 -7.50 30.98 13.42
CA LEU A 38 -7.86 31.67 12.19
C LEU A 38 -9.38 31.83 12.16
N PRO A 39 -9.92 33.04 12.51
CA PRO A 39 -11.37 33.21 12.60
C PRO A 39 -12.01 33.24 11.21
N LEU A 40 -13.26 32.81 11.13
CA LEU A 40 -14.11 33.00 9.94
C LEU A 40 -14.71 34.41 9.94
N SER A 41 -14.69 35.08 8.78
CA SER A 41 -15.31 36.41 8.59
C SER A 41 -15.75 36.60 7.15
N PRO A 42 -16.95 37.15 6.90
CA PRO A 42 -17.39 37.53 5.56
C PRO A 42 -16.45 38.51 4.84
N ASP A 43 -15.75 39.36 5.61
CA ASP A 43 -14.81 40.35 5.12
C ASP A 43 -13.34 39.94 5.34
N GLY A 44 -13.12 38.63 5.42
CA GLY A 44 -11.78 38.03 5.64
C GLY A 44 -10.83 38.36 4.49
N ASN A 45 -9.55 38.62 4.84
CA ASN A 45 -8.49 38.90 3.87
C ASN A 45 -7.70 37.67 3.43
N LEU A 46 -8.08 36.47 3.90
CA LEU A 46 -7.68 35.18 3.37
C LEU A 46 -8.94 34.50 2.77
N THR A 47 -9.00 34.42 1.46
CA THR A 47 -10.18 33.86 0.74
C THR A 47 -9.88 32.48 0.22
N VAL A 48 -10.76 31.52 0.49
CA VAL A 48 -10.76 30.17 -0.12
C VAL A 48 -12.02 30.03 -0.95
N ARG A 49 -11.88 29.71 -2.25
CA ARG A 49 -13.02 29.61 -3.16
C ARG A 49 -12.80 28.63 -4.30
N THR A 50 -13.89 28.05 -4.78
CA THR A 50 -13.94 27.26 -6.01
C THR A 50 -14.50 28.12 -7.14
N VAL A 51 -13.81 28.14 -8.29
CA VAL A 51 -14.28 28.82 -9.51
C VAL A 51 -14.11 27.86 -10.67
N ASP A 52 -15.20 27.36 -11.19
CA ASP A 52 -15.18 26.44 -12.32
C ASP A 52 -14.51 27.07 -13.53
N THR A 53 -13.37 26.51 -13.93
CA THR A 53 -12.61 26.93 -15.12
C THR A 53 -12.59 25.84 -16.19
N GLY A 54 -13.23 24.70 -15.94
CA GLY A 54 -13.17 23.52 -16.81
C GLY A 54 -11.85 22.75 -16.74
N GLU A 55 -10.86 23.21 -15.96
CA GLU A 55 -9.60 22.49 -15.74
C GLU A 55 -9.77 21.44 -14.61
N TRP A 56 -9.12 20.30 -14.77
CA TRP A 56 -9.16 19.22 -13.77
C TRP A 56 -8.21 19.52 -12.61
N GLU A 57 -8.76 19.66 -11.40
CA GLU A 57 -8.02 19.76 -10.13
C GLU A 57 -6.90 20.82 -10.11
N ALA A 58 -7.04 21.89 -10.89
CA ALA A 58 -6.08 22.99 -10.87
C ALA A 58 -6.32 23.91 -9.68
N TYR A 59 -5.25 24.53 -9.18
CA TYR A 59 -5.34 25.53 -8.12
C TYR A 59 -4.35 26.68 -8.33
N SER A 60 -4.65 27.81 -7.68
CA SER A 60 -3.74 28.93 -7.55
C SER A 60 -3.74 29.50 -6.12
N ILE A 61 -2.59 30.03 -5.69
CA ILE A 61 -2.41 30.76 -4.43
C ILE A 61 -1.80 32.11 -4.79
N ARG A 62 -2.55 33.19 -4.54
CA ARG A 62 -2.13 34.54 -4.85
C ARG A 62 -2.13 35.44 -3.62
N CYS A 63 -1.09 36.24 -3.45
CA CYS A 63 -0.98 37.20 -2.39
C CYS A 63 -0.40 38.51 -2.95
N ASP A 64 -1.07 39.62 -2.70
CA ASP A 64 -0.60 40.99 -3.07
C ASP A 64 0.09 41.74 -1.90
N GLY A 65 0.35 40.99 -0.81
CA GLY A 65 0.91 41.53 0.41
C GLY A 65 -0.13 42.08 1.41
N LYS A 66 -1.41 42.23 1.01
CA LYS A 66 -2.54 42.64 1.86
C LYS A 66 -3.61 41.59 1.99
N ALA A 67 -3.96 40.93 0.88
CA ALA A 67 -4.92 39.86 0.79
C ALA A 67 -4.29 38.64 0.19
N LEU A 68 -4.80 37.48 0.58
CA LEU A 68 -4.40 36.15 0.07
C LEU A 68 -5.61 35.39 -0.43
N THR A 69 -5.52 34.82 -1.63
CA THR A 69 -6.57 34.03 -2.23
C THR A 69 -6.03 32.63 -2.58
N ILE A 70 -6.72 31.61 -2.11
CA ILE A 70 -6.57 30.22 -2.53
C ILE A 70 -7.78 29.88 -3.40
N GLN A 71 -7.56 29.56 -4.67
CA GLN A 71 -8.62 29.29 -5.62
C GLN A 71 -8.36 27.97 -6.35
N GLY A 72 -9.37 27.12 -6.42
CA GLY A 72 -9.37 25.90 -7.25
C GLY A 72 -10.29 26.01 -8.44
N SER A 73 -10.02 25.22 -9.48
CA SER A 73 -10.87 25.05 -10.66
C SER A 73 -12.10 24.16 -10.41
N ASP A 74 -12.04 23.36 -9.39
CA ASP A 74 -13.06 22.46 -8.88
C ASP A 74 -12.85 22.25 -7.37
N PRO A 75 -13.75 21.57 -6.64
CA PRO A 75 -13.59 21.35 -5.21
C PRO A 75 -12.27 20.67 -4.82
N ARG A 76 -11.77 19.69 -5.60
CA ARG A 76 -10.49 19.04 -5.32
C ARG A 76 -9.31 19.97 -5.55
N GLY A 77 -9.31 20.73 -6.65
CA GLY A 77 -8.31 21.78 -6.87
C GLY A 77 -8.26 22.78 -5.71
N THR A 78 -9.40 23.17 -5.16
CA THR A 78 -9.47 24.06 -3.99
C THR A 78 -8.81 23.40 -2.77
N MET A 79 -9.10 22.14 -2.48
CA MET A 79 -8.45 21.39 -1.40
C MET A 79 -6.94 21.31 -1.60
N TRP A 80 -6.47 21.03 -2.84
CA TRP A 80 -5.03 20.99 -3.14
C TRP A 80 -4.34 22.33 -2.87
N GLY A 81 -4.98 23.45 -3.22
CA GLY A 81 -4.50 24.77 -2.89
C GLY A 81 -4.39 25.00 -1.37
N VAL A 82 -5.36 24.55 -0.60
CA VAL A 82 -5.37 24.64 0.87
C VAL A 82 -4.23 23.83 1.47
N TYR A 83 -4.05 22.58 1.08
CA TYR A 83 -2.96 21.73 1.61
C TYR A 83 -1.58 22.18 1.14
N GLU A 84 -1.47 22.69 -0.11
CA GLU A 84 -0.24 23.30 -0.59
C GLU A 84 0.14 24.55 0.20
N PHE A 85 -0.84 25.37 0.57
CA PHE A 85 -0.62 26.50 1.46
C PHE A 85 -0.09 26.04 2.82
N SER A 86 -0.70 25.05 3.45
CA SER A 86 -0.22 24.48 4.71
C SER A 86 1.23 23.96 4.59
N ARG A 87 1.53 23.25 3.54
CA ARG A 87 2.87 22.70 3.30
C ARG A 87 3.92 23.79 3.12
N ARG A 88 3.67 24.76 2.22
CA ARG A 88 4.67 25.78 1.85
C ARG A 88 4.86 26.87 2.88
N PHE A 89 3.77 27.37 3.43
CA PHE A 89 3.81 28.57 4.27
C PHE A 89 3.76 28.25 5.76
N LEU A 90 3.06 27.19 6.15
CA LEU A 90 3.03 26.74 7.54
C LEU A 90 4.11 25.68 7.83
N GLY A 91 4.66 25.04 6.80
CA GLY A 91 5.65 23.98 6.95
C GLY A 91 5.06 22.69 7.56
N VAL A 92 3.78 22.46 7.35
CA VAL A 92 3.13 21.20 7.75
C VAL A 92 3.48 20.14 6.71
N ASP A 93 4.30 19.18 7.11
CA ASP A 93 4.68 18.06 6.25
C ASP A 93 3.45 17.17 5.98
N PRO A 94 3.19 16.72 4.74
CA PRO A 94 2.10 15.82 4.43
C PRO A 94 2.11 14.52 5.24
N LEU A 95 3.28 14.06 5.62
CA LEU A 95 3.50 12.80 6.36
C LEU A 95 3.68 13.01 7.87
N TYR A 96 3.45 14.22 8.41
CA TYR A 96 3.79 14.58 9.78
C TYR A 96 3.32 13.55 10.82
N LEU A 97 2.13 12.98 10.63
CA LEU A 97 1.58 11.96 11.51
C LEU A 97 2.40 10.66 11.50
N TRP A 98 2.73 10.17 10.27
CA TRP A 98 3.42 8.91 10.07
C TRP A 98 4.93 9.00 10.35
N ALA A 99 5.47 10.20 10.23
CA ALA A 99 6.87 10.53 10.47
C ALA A 99 7.16 10.91 11.92
N ASP A 100 6.20 10.75 12.84
CA ASP A 100 6.32 11.13 14.25
C ASP A 100 6.79 12.60 14.43
N GLN A 101 6.29 13.51 13.57
CA GLN A 101 6.73 14.89 13.52
C GLN A 101 5.56 15.86 13.69
N GLU A 102 5.48 16.52 14.82
CA GLU A 102 4.51 17.59 14.99
C GLU A 102 4.93 18.85 14.21
N PRO A 103 3.98 19.61 13.65
CA PRO A 103 4.28 20.89 13.00
C PRO A 103 4.99 21.85 13.96
N VAL A 104 6.08 22.46 13.50
CA VAL A 104 6.91 23.35 14.32
C VAL A 104 6.18 24.64 14.61
N ARG A 105 6.10 25.03 15.89
CA ARG A 105 5.52 26.30 16.30
C ARG A 105 6.44 27.46 15.91
N ARG A 106 5.95 28.39 15.09
CA ARG A 106 6.73 29.51 14.54
C ARG A 106 6.28 30.89 15.07
N GLY A 107 5.10 30.97 15.67
CA GLY A 107 4.51 32.25 16.05
C GLY A 107 3.94 33.01 14.85
N ASP A 108 4.55 34.11 14.46
CA ASP A 108 4.07 34.92 13.32
C ASP A 108 4.53 34.32 11.97
N VAL A 109 3.59 34.19 11.03
CA VAL A 109 3.85 33.78 9.64
C VAL A 109 3.52 34.99 8.74
N ALA A 110 4.54 35.50 8.05
CA ALA A 110 4.42 36.61 7.11
C ALA A 110 4.68 36.12 5.67
N ILE A 111 3.77 36.44 4.75
CA ILE A 111 3.81 36.02 3.36
C ILE A 111 3.98 37.24 2.46
N GLY A 112 4.98 37.17 1.58
CA GLY A 112 5.21 38.20 0.56
C GLY A 112 4.21 38.14 -0.59
N GLU A 113 4.47 38.91 -1.64
CA GLU A 113 3.75 38.77 -2.90
C GLU A 113 4.06 37.40 -3.53
N ILE A 114 3.03 36.70 -3.95
CA ILE A 114 3.14 35.39 -4.63
C ILE A 114 2.05 35.28 -5.70
N ASP A 115 2.39 34.58 -6.78
CA ASP A 115 1.47 34.04 -7.79
C ASP A 115 1.92 32.64 -8.13
N LEU A 116 1.25 31.66 -7.52
CA LEU A 116 1.52 30.23 -7.65
C LEU A 116 0.30 29.56 -8.28
N ALA A 117 0.51 28.76 -9.31
CA ALA A 117 -0.52 27.90 -9.88
C ALA A 117 0.04 26.52 -10.22
N ASP A 118 -0.74 25.47 -10.02
CA ASP A 118 -0.37 24.11 -10.38
C ASP A 118 -1.60 23.23 -10.64
N ARG A 119 -1.36 22.07 -11.27
CA ARG A 119 -2.37 21.04 -11.55
C ARG A 119 -1.70 19.67 -11.79
N PRO A 120 -2.45 18.54 -11.66
CA PRO A 120 -1.91 17.25 -12.05
C PRO A 120 -1.72 17.17 -13.57
N ARG A 121 -0.61 16.55 -14.01
CA ARG A 121 -0.26 16.43 -15.44
C ARG A 121 -0.07 14.98 -15.89
N THR A 122 0.13 14.05 -14.97
CA THR A 122 0.43 12.67 -15.33
C THR A 122 -0.77 11.77 -15.21
N TYR A 123 -1.35 11.65 -14.01
CA TYR A 123 -2.49 10.75 -13.78
C TYR A 123 -3.74 11.53 -13.38
N LYS A 124 -4.87 11.23 -14.05
CA LYS A 124 -6.16 11.81 -13.66
C LYS A 124 -6.65 11.25 -12.34
N PHE A 125 -6.66 9.92 -12.18
CA PHE A 125 -6.98 9.22 -10.94
C PHE A 125 -5.70 8.65 -10.36
N ARG A 126 -5.42 8.98 -9.11
CA ARG A 126 -4.20 8.59 -8.41
C ARG A 126 -4.50 8.41 -6.93
N GLY A 127 -4.07 7.30 -6.38
CA GLY A 127 -4.40 7.03 -4.98
C GLY A 127 -3.86 5.73 -4.45
N TRP A 128 -4.39 5.35 -3.31
CA TRP A 128 -3.89 4.24 -2.54
C TRP A 128 -4.90 3.10 -2.43
N PHE A 129 -4.39 1.90 -2.37
CA PHE A 129 -5.08 0.73 -1.89
C PHE A 129 -4.42 0.28 -0.59
N ILE A 130 -5.19 0.28 0.49
CA ILE A 130 -4.80 -0.26 1.78
C ILE A 130 -5.12 -1.74 1.74
N ASN A 131 -4.12 -2.52 1.36
CA ASN A 131 -4.20 -3.96 1.16
C ASN A 131 -3.14 -4.64 2.01
N ASP A 132 -3.46 -5.80 2.59
CA ASP A 132 -2.57 -6.49 3.53
C ASP A 132 -2.32 -5.66 4.81
N GLU A 133 -3.36 -5.08 5.35
CA GLU A 133 -3.39 -4.06 6.39
C GLU A 133 -3.35 -4.60 7.83
N ASP A 134 -2.65 -5.70 8.07
CA ASP A 134 -2.64 -6.41 9.36
C ASP A 134 -2.14 -5.56 10.55
N LEU A 135 -1.12 -4.72 10.36
CA LEU A 135 -0.62 -3.83 11.41
C LEU A 135 -1.63 -2.70 11.70
N ILE A 136 -2.27 -2.16 10.67
CA ILE A 136 -3.37 -1.19 10.81
C ILE A 136 -4.53 -1.81 11.57
N GLU A 137 -4.91 -3.04 11.24
CA GLU A 137 -5.96 -3.77 11.95
C GLU A 137 -5.61 -4.01 13.42
N GLY A 138 -4.36 -4.33 13.72
CA GLY A 138 -3.88 -4.50 15.09
C GLY A 138 -3.99 -3.24 15.93
N MET A 139 -3.93 -2.07 15.30
CA MET A 139 -4.12 -0.77 15.98
C MET A 139 -5.59 -0.44 16.25
N CYS A 140 -6.54 -1.07 15.58
CA CYS A 140 -7.96 -0.83 15.77
C CYS A 140 -8.49 -1.60 16.98
N ARG A 141 -9.25 -0.94 17.87
CA ARG A 141 -9.89 -1.62 18.99
C ARG A 141 -10.93 -2.61 18.46
N GLY A 142 -10.80 -3.85 18.89
CA GLY A 142 -11.67 -4.94 18.48
C GLY A 142 -11.11 -5.74 17.31
N GLY A 143 -10.17 -5.20 16.53
CA GLY A 143 -9.56 -5.89 15.40
C GLY A 143 -10.57 -6.52 14.45
N ARG A 144 -10.15 -7.50 13.68
CA ARG A 144 -11.08 -8.42 13.01
C ARG A 144 -11.49 -9.52 13.99
N PRO A 145 -12.76 -9.61 14.36
CA PRO A 145 -13.22 -10.49 15.45
C PRO A 145 -13.12 -11.97 15.12
N ASP A 146 -13.08 -12.27 13.87
CA ASP A 146 -12.96 -13.62 13.35
C ASP A 146 -12.35 -13.60 11.92
N LYS A 147 -12.26 -14.75 11.31
CA LYS A 147 -11.76 -14.91 9.93
C LYS A 147 -12.71 -14.35 8.85
N THR A 148 -13.70 -13.52 9.21
CA THR A 148 -14.75 -13.05 8.29
C THR A 148 -14.42 -11.74 7.59
N TYR A 149 -13.24 -11.16 7.79
CA TYR A 149 -12.77 -9.94 7.11
C TYR A 149 -13.63 -8.67 7.33
N HIS A 150 -14.33 -8.56 8.45
CA HIS A 150 -15.12 -7.39 8.77
C HIS A 150 -14.49 -6.61 9.93
N PHE A 151 -14.23 -5.32 9.73
CA PHE A 151 -13.87 -4.42 10.82
C PHE A 151 -15.05 -4.29 11.78
N GLN A 152 -14.84 -4.57 13.06
CA GLN A 152 -15.93 -4.44 14.01
C GLN A 152 -16.15 -3.02 14.49
N ASN A 153 -15.10 -2.25 14.73
CA ASN A 153 -15.21 -0.87 15.20
C ASN A 153 -13.87 -0.15 15.10
N ASP A 154 -13.88 1.16 15.26
CA ASP A 154 -12.74 2.05 15.49
C ASP A 154 -11.69 2.20 14.39
N TYR A 155 -11.86 1.60 13.21
CA TYR A 155 -10.99 1.89 12.07
C TYR A 155 -11.20 3.32 11.53
N ALA A 156 -12.39 3.86 11.64
CA ALA A 156 -12.72 5.20 11.14
C ALA A 156 -11.80 6.32 11.66
N PRO A 157 -11.37 6.37 12.94
CA PRO A 157 -10.41 7.36 13.41
C PRO A 157 -9.04 7.27 12.74
N LEU A 158 -8.52 6.06 12.52
CA LEU A 158 -7.25 5.85 11.81
C LEU A 158 -7.41 6.14 10.32
N LEU A 159 -8.51 5.69 9.70
CA LEU A 159 -8.83 6.00 8.31
C LEU A 159 -8.94 7.52 8.08
N SER A 160 -9.52 8.27 9.01
CA SER A 160 -9.55 9.73 8.92
C SER A 160 -8.15 10.35 8.78
N LYS A 161 -7.16 9.81 9.49
CA LYS A 161 -5.75 10.22 9.38
C LYS A 161 -5.12 9.77 8.06
N ILE A 162 -5.45 8.59 7.59
CA ILE A 162 -5.03 8.09 6.27
C ILE A 162 -5.57 8.97 5.16
N VAL A 163 -6.85 9.29 5.21
CA VAL A 163 -7.53 10.18 4.25
C VAL A 163 -6.89 11.58 4.27
N GLU A 164 -6.64 12.15 5.44
CA GLU A 164 -5.96 13.44 5.57
C GLU A 164 -4.57 13.39 4.92
N THR A 165 -3.80 12.33 5.16
CA THR A 165 -2.46 12.16 4.56
C THR A 165 -2.55 12.06 3.03
N ALA A 166 -3.47 11.24 2.51
CA ALA A 166 -3.70 11.11 1.07
C ALA A 166 -4.04 12.46 0.43
N LEU A 167 -4.93 13.24 1.05
CA LEU A 167 -5.29 14.59 0.61
C LEU A 167 -4.09 15.54 0.62
N ARG A 168 -3.30 15.55 1.68
CA ARG A 168 -2.08 16.38 1.78
C ARG A 168 -1.04 16.02 0.72
N MET A 169 -1.03 14.75 0.29
CA MET A 169 -0.20 14.26 -0.82
C MET A 169 -0.89 14.37 -2.18
N LYS A 170 -2.02 15.09 -2.27
CA LYS A 170 -2.81 15.33 -3.49
C LYS A 170 -3.25 14.04 -4.18
N GLN A 171 -3.50 12.99 -3.42
CA GLN A 171 -4.16 11.78 -3.91
C GLN A 171 -5.67 12.01 -3.95
N ASN A 172 -6.35 11.53 -4.99
CA ASN A 172 -7.79 11.73 -5.16
C ASN A 172 -8.60 10.43 -5.12
N LEU A 173 -7.95 9.29 -4.86
CA LEU A 173 -8.55 7.96 -4.86
C LEU A 173 -8.11 7.18 -3.62
N LEU A 174 -9.05 6.44 -3.03
CA LEU A 174 -8.74 5.50 -1.95
C LEU A 174 -9.57 4.22 -2.06
N ILE A 175 -8.90 3.07 -1.93
CA ILE A 175 -9.51 1.78 -1.61
C ILE A 175 -9.16 1.52 -0.14
N PRO A 176 -10.14 1.55 0.80
CA PRO A 176 -9.84 1.72 2.22
C PRO A 176 -9.34 0.47 2.94
N CYS A 177 -9.62 -0.69 2.42
CA CYS A 177 -9.23 -1.99 2.98
C CYS A 177 -9.45 -3.10 1.96
N SER A 178 -8.95 -4.29 2.28
CA SER A 178 -9.35 -5.52 1.61
C SER A 178 -10.72 -5.97 2.15
N HIS A 179 -11.62 -6.40 1.27
CA HIS A 179 -12.90 -7.01 1.61
C HIS A 179 -13.87 -6.10 2.39
N LEU A 180 -14.27 -4.99 1.77
CA LEU A 180 -15.25 -4.08 2.32
C LEU A 180 -16.69 -4.58 2.07
N ASP A 181 -17.47 -4.73 3.15
CA ASP A 181 -18.89 -5.05 3.07
C ASP A 181 -19.75 -3.79 3.30
N ILE A 182 -20.36 -3.27 2.25
CA ILE A 182 -21.23 -2.09 2.31
C ILE A 182 -22.49 -2.33 3.16
N GLU A 183 -22.84 -3.58 3.46
CA GLU A 183 -23.96 -3.92 4.33
C GLU A 183 -23.60 -3.87 5.82
N ASN A 184 -22.31 -3.84 6.15
CA ASN A 184 -21.83 -3.58 7.50
C ASN A 184 -21.81 -2.07 7.76
N PRO A 185 -22.61 -1.53 8.71
CA PRO A 185 -22.66 -0.10 8.98
C PRO A 185 -21.33 0.53 9.35
N ALA A 186 -20.42 -0.22 10.00
CA ALA A 186 -19.09 0.27 10.36
C ALA A 186 -18.20 0.46 9.11
N GLU A 187 -18.32 -0.44 8.13
CA GLU A 187 -17.57 -0.37 6.87
C GLU A 187 -18.21 0.61 5.89
N GLU A 188 -19.54 0.71 5.85
CA GLU A 188 -20.22 1.77 5.13
C GLU A 188 -19.77 3.17 5.58
N ALA A 189 -19.54 3.37 6.89
CA ALA A 189 -19.04 4.62 7.43
C ALA A 189 -17.67 5.02 6.84
N LEU A 190 -16.84 4.04 6.43
CA LEU A 190 -15.56 4.29 5.75
C LEU A 190 -15.78 4.90 4.36
N VAL A 191 -16.73 4.36 3.60
CA VAL A 191 -17.10 4.89 2.27
C VAL A 191 -17.62 6.32 2.39
N LYS A 192 -18.48 6.56 3.36
CA LYS A 192 -19.02 7.89 3.65
C LYS A 192 -17.90 8.89 3.97
N LEU A 193 -16.98 8.52 4.86
CA LEU A 193 -15.85 9.36 5.24
C LEU A 193 -15.00 9.77 4.03
N ILE A 194 -14.68 8.81 3.15
CA ILE A 194 -13.85 9.04 1.97
C ILE A 194 -14.56 10.00 1.00
N THR A 195 -15.83 9.74 0.71
CA THR A 195 -16.60 10.54 -0.26
C THR A 195 -16.92 11.94 0.25
N GLU A 196 -17.23 12.11 1.55
CA GLU A 196 -17.40 13.42 2.19
C GLU A 196 -16.13 14.28 2.17
N ARG A 197 -14.95 13.64 2.21
CA ARG A 197 -13.64 14.30 2.06
C ARG A 197 -13.28 14.59 0.59
N GLY A 198 -14.17 14.30 -0.38
CA GLY A 198 -14.03 14.60 -1.79
C GLY A 198 -13.16 13.64 -2.60
N LEU A 199 -12.71 12.53 -2.01
CA LEU A 199 -11.98 11.49 -2.70
C LEU A 199 -12.91 10.60 -3.52
N PHE A 200 -12.38 10.01 -4.57
CA PHE A 200 -12.98 8.83 -5.19
C PHE A 200 -12.77 7.62 -4.28
N VAL A 201 -13.76 6.75 -4.25
CA VAL A 201 -13.67 5.44 -3.61
C VAL A 201 -13.79 4.34 -4.67
N SER A 202 -13.02 3.28 -4.53
CA SER A 202 -13.13 2.10 -5.40
C SER A 202 -13.05 0.82 -4.57
N MET A 203 -13.07 -0.33 -5.23
CA MET A 203 -13.11 -1.65 -4.63
C MET A 203 -11.88 -2.45 -5.05
N HIS A 204 -11.55 -3.47 -4.27
CA HIS A 204 -10.51 -4.44 -4.60
C HIS A 204 -10.88 -5.24 -5.87
N HIS A 205 -9.89 -5.69 -6.64
CA HIS A 205 -10.16 -6.52 -7.84
C HIS A 205 -10.79 -7.88 -7.50
N GLN A 206 -10.65 -8.36 -6.27
CA GLN A 206 -11.36 -9.54 -5.75
C GLN A 206 -12.82 -9.27 -5.38
N GLU A 207 -13.24 -8.01 -5.38
CA GLU A 207 -14.57 -7.53 -4.98
C GLU A 207 -15.24 -6.77 -6.14
N PRO A 208 -15.48 -7.42 -7.27
CA PRO A 208 -16.20 -6.78 -8.37
C PRO A 208 -17.51 -6.19 -7.86
N VAL A 209 -17.74 -4.92 -8.17
CA VAL A 209 -18.91 -4.13 -7.73
C VAL A 209 -19.16 -4.17 -6.21
N GLY A 210 -18.08 -4.35 -5.43
CA GLY A 210 -18.12 -4.38 -3.97
C GLY A 210 -18.60 -5.71 -3.37
N VAL A 211 -18.57 -6.81 -4.14
CA VAL A 211 -19.00 -8.15 -3.68
C VAL A 211 -17.83 -9.13 -3.73
N HIS A 212 -17.42 -9.62 -2.57
CA HIS A 212 -16.41 -10.69 -2.45
C HIS A 212 -17.05 -12.08 -2.52
N GLN A 213 -16.30 -13.10 -2.95
CA GLN A 213 -16.81 -14.49 -2.99
C GLN A 213 -17.26 -14.98 -1.60
N PHE A 214 -16.59 -14.58 -0.51
CA PHE A 214 -17.02 -14.95 0.84
C PHE A 214 -18.39 -14.37 1.22
N THR A 215 -18.75 -13.20 0.68
CA THR A 215 -20.09 -12.62 0.86
C THR A 215 -21.15 -13.48 0.22
N ILE A 216 -20.89 -13.99 -0.99
CA ILE A 216 -21.77 -14.91 -1.69
C ILE A 216 -21.91 -16.21 -0.90
N ASP A 217 -20.80 -16.78 -0.44
CA ASP A 217 -20.80 -18.00 0.36
C ASP A 217 -21.60 -17.86 1.66
N ARG A 218 -21.47 -16.72 2.33
CA ARG A 218 -22.23 -16.39 3.55
C ARG A 218 -23.73 -16.29 3.27
N ASP A 219 -24.11 -15.54 2.26
CA ASP A 219 -25.52 -15.21 2.00
C ASP A 219 -26.31 -16.43 1.49
N TYR A 220 -25.63 -17.32 0.77
CA TYR A 220 -26.26 -18.53 0.24
C TYR A 220 -25.90 -19.84 0.99
N ALA A 221 -25.25 -19.74 2.16
CA ALA A 221 -24.88 -20.90 2.98
C ALA A 221 -26.07 -21.82 3.34
N GLY A 222 -27.28 -21.23 3.50
CA GLY A 222 -28.51 -21.97 3.82
C GLY A 222 -29.12 -22.76 2.68
N THR A 223 -28.63 -22.61 1.45
CA THR A 223 -29.17 -23.30 0.27
C THR A 223 -28.76 -24.78 0.20
N GLY A 224 -27.71 -25.16 0.93
CA GLY A 224 -27.11 -26.49 0.85
C GLY A 224 -26.33 -26.75 -0.45
N ILE A 225 -26.11 -25.73 -1.27
CA ILE A 225 -25.31 -25.84 -2.49
C ILE A 225 -23.84 -25.66 -2.12
N GLU A 226 -23.05 -26.67 -2.40
CA GLU A 226 -21.58 -26.60 -2.25
C GLU A 226 -20.96 -25.90 -3.47
N ASN A 227 -19.91 -25.11 -3.24
CA ASN A 227 -19.12 -24.45 -4.28
C ASN A 227 -19.93 -23.57 -5.26
N ILE A 228 -20.77 -22.68 -4.73
CA ILE A 228 -21.51 -21.70 -5.54
C ILE A 228 -20.54 -20.93 -6.44
N ASN A 229 -20.80 -20.94 -7.74
CA ASN A 229 -20.00 -20.26 -8.75
C ASN A 229 -20.90 -19.59 -9.79
N TYR A 230 -20.34 -18.64 -10.53
CA TYR A 230 -21.11 -17.83 -11.49
C TYR A 230 -21.64 -18.63 -12.69
N VAL A 231 -21.01 -19.75 -13.07
CA VAL A 231 -21.44 -20.53 -14.23
C VAL A 231 -22.73 -21.29 -13.94
N ASP A 232 -22.77 -21.94 -12.76
CA ASP A 232 -23.89 -22.80 -12.38
C ASP A 232 -25.03 -22.00 -11.74
N HIS A 233 -24.73 -20.86 -11.13
CA HIS A 233 -25.68 -20.02 -10.38
C HIS A 233 -25.53 -18.52 -10.68
N PRO A 234 -25.63 -18.08 -11.94
CA PRO A 234 -25.51 -16.66 -12.29
C PRO A 234 -26.56 -15.79 -11.59
N GLU A 235 -27.76 -16.34 -11.33
CA GLU A 235 -28.86 -15.66 -10.65
C GLU A 235 -28.48 -15.18 -9.24
N PHE A 236 -27.69 -15.96 -8.50
CA PHE A 236 -27.24 -15.54 -7.16
C PHE A 236 -26.28 -14.37 -7.23
N TYR A 237 -25.39 -14.39 -8.21
CA TYR A 237 -24.44 -13.27 -8.41
C TYR A 237 -25.18 -12.00 -8.87
N GLU A 238 -26.12 -12.11 -9.81
CA GLU A 238 -26.88 -10.95 -10.29
C GLU A 238 -27.76 -10.35 -9.19
N GLU A 239 -28.35 -11.17 -8.33
CA GLU A 239 -29.14 -10.72 -7.18
C GLU A 239 -28.24 -9.93 -6.20
N ILE A 240 -27.12 -10.51 -5.77
CA ILE A 240 -26.25 -9.88 -4.79
C ILE A 240 -25.55 -8.64 -5.38
N TRP A 241 -25.11 -8.67 -6.65
CA TRP A 241 -24.54 -7.49 -7.31
C TRP A 241 -25.57 -6.35 -7.37
N THR A 242 -26.83 -6.64 -7.73
CA THR A 242 -27.88 -5.62 -7.77
C THR A 242 -28.09 -5.00 -6.38
N ARG A 243 -28.16 -5.82 -5.35
CA ARG A 243 -28.35 -5.37 -3.96
C ARG A 243 -27.19 -4.50 -3.47
N TYR A 244 -25.96 -4.91 -3.73
CA TYR A 244 -24.77 -4.16 -3.31
C TYR A 244 -24.62 -2.86 -4.11
N ILE A 245 -24.71 -2.91 -5.44
CA ILE A 245 -24.66 -1.71 -6.29
C ILE A 245 -25.72 -0.70 -5.86
N HIS A 246 -26.95 -1.13 -5.56
CA HIS A 246 -28.00 -0.26 -5.06
C HIS A 246 -27.59 0.47 -3.76
N LYS A 247 -26.92 -0.20 -2.85
CA LYS A 247 -26.42 0.41 -1.60
C LYS A 247 -25.26 1.39 -1.82
N TRP A 248 -24.37 1.07 -2.74
CA TRP A 248 -23.28 1.96 -3.13
C TRP A 248 -23.77 3.19 -3.92
N ALA A 249 -24.88 3.08 -4.63
CA ALA A 249 -25.39 4.10 -5.55
C ALA A 249 -25.81 5.43 -4.89
N LYS A 250 -25.90 5.48 -3.57
CA LYS A 250 -26.16 6.73 -2.82
C LYS A 250 -24.93 7.62 -2.65
N TYR A 251 -23.73 7.12 -2.97
CA TYR A 251 -22.48 7.85 -2.87
C TYR A 251 -22.04 8.40 -4.21
N ASP A 252 -21.60 9.66 -4.22
CA ASP A 252 -20.89 10.24 -5.35
C ASP A 252 -19.43 9.73 -5.37
N ASN A 253 -18.73 9.95 -6.48
CA ASN A 253 -17.30 9.64 -6.64
C ASN A 253 -16.94 8.13 -6.49
N VAL A 254 -17.84 7.22 -6.87
CA VAL A 254 -17.55 5.79 -6.93
C VAL A 254 -16.89 5.45 -8.27
N ILE A 255 -15.73 4.76 -8.23
CA ILE A 255 -15.11 4.13 -9.40
C ILE A 255 -15.36 2.62 -9.29
N TRP A 256 -16.24 2.11 -10.15
CA TRP A 256 -16.69 0.72 -10.11
C TRP A 256 -15.62 -0.24 -10.61
N GLN A 257 -15.11 -1.10 -9.73
CA GLN A 257 -14.26 -2.21 -10.15
C GLN A 257 -15.14 -3.33 -10.73
N LEU A 258 -14.89 -3.68 -11.99
CA LEU A 258 -15.58 -4.76 -12.70
C LEU A 258 -14.65 -5.96 -12.85
N GLY A 259 -15.18 -7.18 -12.83
CA GLY A 259 -14.39 -8.38 -12.98
C GLY A 259 -15.11 -9.64 -12.48
N LEU A 260 -14.39 -10.74 -12.49
CA LEU A 260 -14.87 -12.00 -11.92
C LEU A 260 -13.66 -12.78 -11.35
N ARG A 261 -13.64 -12.95 -10.03
CA ARG A 261 -12.60 -13.69 -9.31
C ARG A 261 -13.21 -14.84 -8.52
N GLY A 262 -12.45 -15.90 -8.32
CA GLY A 262 -12.83 -17.03 -7.46
C GLY A 262 -12.34 -16.83 -6.01
N ARG A 263 -12.53 -17.86 -5.19
CA ARG A 263 -12.12 -17.89 -3.78
C ARG A 263 -10.60 -17.74 -3.65
N GLY A 264 -10.15 -16.99 -2.64
CA GLY A 264 -8.73 -16.84 -2.31
C GLY A 264 -7.89 -16.23 -3.44
N ASP A 265 -8.47 -15.31 -4.21
CA ASP A 265 -7.82 -14.65 -5.35
C ASP A 265 -7.38 -15.61 -6.47
N HIS A 266 -7.98 -16.80 -6.51
CA HIS A 266 -7.76 -17.72 -7.62
C HIS A 266 -8.64 -17.38 -8.84
N PRO A 267 -8.27 -17.87 -10.04
CA PRO A 267 -9.17 -17.83 -11.18
C PRO A 267 -10.51 -18.49 -10.85
N VAL A 268 -11.60 -17.98 -11.41
CA VAL A 268 -12.95 -18.52 -11.16
C VAL A 268 -13.10 -20.00 -11.53
N TRP A 269 -12.26 -20.53 -12.41
CA TRP A 269 -12.19 -21.96 -12.78
C TRP A 269 -11.27 -22.79 -11.89
N HIS A 270 -10.69 -22.22 -10.84
CA HIS A 270 -9.89 -22.99 -9.92
C HIS A 270 -10.76 -23.99 -9.17
N ASN A 271 -10.43 -25.27 -9.27
CA ASN A 271 -11.23 -26.38 -8.72
C ASN A 271 -12.68 -26.41 -9.22
N ASN A 272 -12.96 -25.96 -10.45
CA ASN A 272 -14.27 -26.00 -11.06
C ASN A 272 -14.20 -26.51 -12.51
N ASP A 273 -14.60 -27.78 -12.70
CA ASP A 273 -14.57 -28.45 -14.01
C ASP A 273 -15.74 -28.06 -14.94
N SER A 274 -16.74 -27.30 -14.45
CA SER A 274 -17.85 -26.81 -15.27
C SER A 274 -17.39 -25.75 -16.29
N ILE A 275 -16.23 -25.12 -16.07
CA ILE A 275 -15.70 -24.06 -16.92
C ILE A 275 -14.74 -24.65 -17.95
N PRO A 276 -15.03 -24.54 -19.26
CA PRO A 276 -14.17 -25.08 -20.30
C PRO A 276 -12.73 -24.54 -20.21
N PRO A 277 -11.72 -25.40 -20.41
CA PRO A 277 -10.31 -25.01 -20.23
C PRO A 277 -9.70 -24.25 -21.41
N THR A 278 -10.52 -23.63 -22.25
CA THR A 278 -10.02 -22.82 -23.38
C THR A 278 -9.98 -21.34 -23.04
N THR A 279 -9.03 -20.62 -23.63
CA THR A 279 -8.85 -19.18 -23.46
C THR A 279 -10.10 -18.41 -23.85
N GLU A 280 -10.73 -18.79 -24.99
CA GLU A 280 -11.93 -18.15 -25.51
C GLU A 280 -13.11 -18.30 -24.56
N ALA A 281 -13.36 -19.53 -24.05
CA ALA A 281 -14.48 -19.78 -23.13
C ALA A 281 -14.30 -19.03 -21.81
N ARG A 282 -13.10 -19.04 -21.26
CA ARG A 282 -12.74 -18.31 -20.01
C ARG A 282 -12.86 -16.82 -20.18
N GLY A 283 -12.35 -16.29 -21.30
CA GLY A 283 -12.45 -14.88 -21.62
C GLY A 283 -13.90 -14.43 -21.85
N ALA A 284 -14.70 -15.22 -22.56
CA ALA A 284 -16.13 -14.95 -22.79
C ALA A 284 -16.92 -14.92 -21.48
N LEU A 285 -16.65 -15.87 -20.56
CA LEU A 285 -17.29 -15.91 -19.24
C LEU A 285 -17.04 -14.63 -18.44
N ILE A 286 -15.77 -14.23 -18.32
CA ILE A 286 -15.41 -13.01 -17.58
C ILE A 286 -15.99 -11.77 -18.26
N SER A 287 -15.93 -11.68 -19.59
CA SER A 287 -16.49 -10.58 -20.37
C SER A 287 -18.02 -10.45 -20.19
N HIS A 288 -18.72 -11.59 -20.13
CA HIS A 288 -20.16 -11.63 -19.85
C HIS A 288 -20.48 -11.10 -18.44
N ALA A 289 -19.75 -11.58 -17.43
CA ALA A 289 -19.93 -11.10 -16.06
C ALA A 289 -19.68 -9.59 -15.94
N ILE A 290 -18.62 -9.08 -16.56
CA ILE A 290 -18.30 -7.64 -16.60
C ILE A 290 -19.41 -6.84 -17.27
N GLN A 291 -19.97 -7.33 -18.39
CA GLN A 291 -21.08 -6.66 -19.08
C GLN A 291 -22.34 -6.65 -18.21
N THR A 292 -22.68 -7.75 -17.57
CA THR A 292 -23.82 -7.85 -16.63
C THR A 292 -23.68 -6.86 -15.48
N GLN A 293 -22.50 -6.79 -14.84
CA GLN A 293 -22.21 -5.83 -13.79
C GLN A 293 -22.37 -4.38 -14.28
N MET A 294 -21.81 -4.06 -15.45
CA MET A 294 -21.94 -2.73 -16.03
C MET A 294 -23.42 -2.34 -16.30
N ASP A 295 -24.23 -3.27 -16.76
CA ASP A 295 -25.65 -3.01 -17.05
C ASP A 295 -26.46 -2.80 -15.75
N ILE A 296 -26.12 -3.51 -14.69
CA ILE A 296 -26.68 -3.27 -13.35
C ILE A 296 -26.23 -1.90 -12.83
N VAL A 297 -24.94 -1.56 -12.92
CA VAL A 297 -24.40 -0.25 -12.49
C VAL A 297 -25.11 0.89 -13.23
N LYS A 298 -25.26 0.80 -14.55
CA LYS A 298 -25.97 1.83 -15.33
C LYS A 298 -27.39 2.05 -14.88
N ARG A 299 -28.09 1.00 -14.46
CA ARG A 299 -29.47 1.07 -13.97
C ARG A 299 -29.55 1.67 -12.58
N GLU A 300 -28.74 1.18 -11.64
CA GLU A 300 -28.82 1.56 -10.23
C GLU A 300 -28.09 2.89 -9.92
N TYR A 301 -27.05 3.23 -10.69
CA TYR A 301 -26.24 4.44 -10.51
C TYR A 301 -26.62 5.56 -11.50
N ALA A 302 -27.83 5.52 -12.03
CA ALA A 302 -28.32 6.50 -12.99
C ALA A 302 -28.33 7.92 -12.38
N GLY A 303 -27.82 8.90 -13.15
CA GLY A 303 -27.73 10.30 -12.71
C GLY A 303 -26.38 10.71 -12.12
N HIS A 304 -25.47 9.78 -11.89
CA HIS A 304 -24.08 10.03 -11.47
C HIS A 304 -23.09 9.90 -12.64
N GLU A 305 -21.88 10.45 -12.48
CA GLU A 305 -20.79 10.19 -13.44
C GLU A 305 -20.38 8.71 -13.35
N LEU A 306 -20.49 7.99 -14.46
CA LEU A 306 -20.14 6.58 -14.53
C LEU A 306 -18.65 6.40 -14.79
N LEU A 307 -17.92 5.97 -13.78
CA LEU A 307 -16.50 5.63 -13.85
C LEU A 307 -16.32 4.15 -13.53
N SER A 308 -15.58 3.42 -14.34
CA SER A 308 -15.29 2.01 -14.09
C SER A 308 -13.88 1.61 -14.42
N THR A 309 -13.39 0.60 -13.73
CA THR A 309 -12.09 -0.04 -13.93
C THR A 309 -12.25 -1.55 -14.06
N SER A 310 -11.28 -2.21 -14.68
CA SER A 310 -11.11 -3.65 -14.59
C SER A 310 -9.61 -3.97 -14.52
N THR A 311 -9.20 -4.70 -13.51
CA THR A 311 -7.79 -4.98 -13.24
C THR A 311 -7.38 -6.30 -13.86
N LEU A 312 -6.37 -6.25 -14.73
CA LEU A 312 -5.74 -7.44 -15.32
C LEU A 312 -4.75 -8.04 -14.31
N TRP A 313 -5.29 -8.86 -13.39
CA TRP A 313 -4.51 -9.56 -12.40
C TRP A 313 -4.23 -10.99 -12.87
N MET A 314 -3.00 -11.46 -12.73
CA MET A 314 -2.57 -12.82 -13.07
C MET A 314 -3.05 -13.30 -14.46
N GLU A 315 -3.99 -14.26 -14.51
CA GLU A 315 -4.54 -14.83 -15.75
C GLU A 315 -5.29 -13.81 -16.61
N GLY A 316 -5.80 -12.74 -16.03
CA GLY A 316 -6.49 -11.68 -16.76
C GLY A 316 -5.60 -10.99 -17.79
N MET A 317 -4.30 -10.88 -17.52
CA MET A 317 -3.33 -10.32 -18.45
C MET A 317 -3.15 -11.23 -19.68
N GLU A 318 -3.02 -12.54 -19.49
CA GLU A 318 -2.87 -13.51 -20.58
C GLU A 318 -4.14 -13.58 -21.44
N LEU A 319 -5.32 -13.63 -20.80
CA LEU A 319 -6.61 -13.61 -21.55
C LEU A 319 -6.77 -12.35 -22.38
N TYR A 320 -6.36 -11.19 -21.85
CA TYR A 320 -6.43 -9.93 -22.58
C TYR A 320 -5.43 -9.86 -23.74
N LYS A 321 -4.20 -10.32 -23.51
CA LYS A 321 -3.15 -10.40 -24.54
C LYS A 321 -3.59 -11.27 -25.74
N GLU A 322 -4.32 -12.35 -25.47
CA GLU A 322 -4.87 -13.24 -26.49
C GLU A 322 -6.20 -12.75 -27.09
N ASN A 323 -6.62 -11.51 -26.76
CA ASN A 323 -7.88 -10.89 -27.20
C ASN A 323 -9.15 -11.67 -26.78
N ALA A 324 -9.07 -12.44 -25.70
CA ALA A 324 -10.20 -13.21 -25.18
C ALA A 324 -11.09 -12.37 -24.24
N LEU A 325 -10.58 -11.26 -23.69
CA LEU A 325 -11.34 -10.34 -22.83
C LEU A 325 -11.82 -9.11 -23.59
N THR A 326 -13.09 -8.75 -23.35
CA THR A 326 -13.70 -7.50 -23.84
C THR A 326 -14.27 -6.71 -22.67
N PHE A 327 -14.24 -5.38 -22.78
CA PHE A 327 -14.72 -4.48 -21.74
C PHE A 327 -15.78 -3.52 -22.29
N PRO A 328 -16.77 -3.12 -21.48
CA PRO A 328 -17.70 -2.05 -21.83
C PRO A 328 -16.94 -0.76 -22.17
N LYS A 329 -17.48 0.01 -23.11
CA LYS A 329 -16.87 1.29 -23.51
C LYS A 329 -16.73 2.23 -22.30
N GLY A 330 -15.57 2.82 -22.11
CA GLY A 330 -15.25 3.76 -21.03
C GLY A 330 -14.70 3.10 -19.78
N THR A 331 -14.60 1.75 -19.74
CA THR A 331 -13.88 1.06 -18.67
C THR A 331 -12.38 1.30 -18.82
N ILE A 332 -11.72 1.72 -17.74
CA ILE A 332 -10.27 1.86 -17.66
C ILE A 332 -9.67 0.49 -17.39
N VAL A 333 -8.78 0.03 -18.26
CA VAL A 333 -8.11 -1.27 -18.10
C VAL A 333 -6.83 -1.08 -17.30
N ILE A 334 -6.75 -1.74 -16.13
CA ILE A 334 -5.66 -1.58 -15.18
C ILE A 334 -4.64 -2.72 -15.36
N GLN A 335 -3.39 -2.34 -15.62
CA GLN A 335 -2.26 -3.26 -15.69
C GLN A 335 -1.62 -3.39 -14.31
N ALA A 336 -1.44 -4.62 -13.83
CA ALA A 336 -0.75 -4.86 -12.57
C ALA A 336 0.73 -5.17 -12.79
N ASP A 337 1.59 -4.75 -11.85
CA ASP A 337 2.98 -5.18 -11.83
C ASP A 337 3.12 -6.65 -11.35
N PHE A 338 4.31 -7.19 -11.47
CA PHE A 338 4.67 -8.44 -10.80
C PHE A 338 5.15 -8.10 -9.38
N ALA A 339 4.22 -8.12 -8.46
CA ALA A 339 4.38 -7.61 -7.10
C ALA A 339 5.63 -8.14 -6.34
N PRO A 340 6.05 -9.43 -6.47
CA PRO A 340 7.27 -9.91 -5.83
C PRO A 340 8.55 -9.23 -6.30
N GLU A 341 8.59 -8.78 -7.55
CA GLU A 341 9.74 -8.08 -8.15
C GLU A 341 9.53 -6.57 -8.23
N GLN A 342 8.27 -6.12 -8.07
CA GLN A 342 7.86 -4.71 -8.20
C GLN A 342 8.31 -4.13 -9.55
N MET A 343 8.11 -4.93 -10.60
CA MET A 343 8.48 -4.62 -11.98
C MET A 343 7.36 -5.05 -12.93
N TRP A 344 7.25 -4.36 -14.05
CA TRP A 344 6.43 -4.87 -15.14
C TRP A 344 7.05 -6.16 -15.67
N GLY A 345 6.27 -7.25 -15.63
CA GLY A 345 6.70 -8.52 -16.21
C GLY A 345 6.72 -8.47 -17.76
N PRO A 346 7.35 -9.47 -18.43
CA PRO A 346 7.37 -9.55 -19.89
C PRO A 346 5.97 -9.45 -20.54
N GLY A 347 4.96 -10.08 -19.94
CA GLY A 347 3.57 -10.02 -20.42
C GLY A 347 3.01 -8.60 -20.51
N TYR A 348 3.41 -7.70 -19.60
CA TYR A 348 3.02 -6.30 -19.64
C TYR A 348 3.46 -5.60 -20.92
N TYR A 349 4.69 -5.84 -21.37
CA TYR A 349 5.24 -5.21 -22.58
C TYR A 349 4.59 -5.74 -23.86
N ASP A 350 4.21 -7.02 -23.86
CA ASP A 350 3.55 -7.68 -25.01
C ASP A 350 2.05 -7.40 -25.07
N THR A 351 1.43 -6.98 -23.98
CA THR A 351 -0.01 -6.70 -23.91
C THR A 351 -0.36 -5.48 -24.78
N PRO A 352 -1.34 -5.60 -25.70
CA PRO A 352 -1.70 -4.50 -26.61
C PRO A 352 -2.39 -3.36 -25.85
N ARG A 353 -2.30 -2.15 -26.44
CA ARG A 353 -3.09 -0.98 -26.05
C ARG A 353 -4.03 -0.63 -27.19
N ASN A 354 -5.32 -0.93 -27.00
CA ASN A 354 -6.33 -0.76 -28.04
C ASN A 354 -6.74 0.72 -28.17
N PRO A 355 -6.84 1.27 -29.38
CA PRO A 355 -7.29 2.64 -29.58
C PRO A 355 -8.66 2.92 -28.95
N GLY A 356 -8.78 4.06 -28.27
CA GLY A 356 -10.03 4.47 -27.61
C GLY A 356 -10.31 3.80 -26.28
N THR A 357 -9.37 2.99 -25.74
CA THR A 357 -9.40 2.44 -24.40
C THR A 357 -8.46 3.22 -23.49
N ASP A 358 -8.94 3.66 -22.34
CA ASP A 358 -8.11 4.26 -21.31
C ASP A 358 -7.40 3.15 -20.49
N TYR A 359 -6.13 3.38 -20.16
CA TYR A 359 -5.33 2.44 -19.37
C TYR A 359 -4.80 3.09 -18.09
N GLY A 360 -4.56 2.25 -17.11
CA GLY A 360 -3.96 2.63 -15.85
C GLY A 360 -3.09 1.52 -15.28
N VAL A 361 -2.56 1.77 -14.09
CA VAL A 361 -1.64 0.86 -13.41
C VAL A 361 -2.08 0.57 -11.97
N TYR A 362 -1.81 -0.65 -11.54
CA TYR A 362 -1.79 -1.08 -10.15
C TYR A 362 -0.35 -1.47 -9.81
N TYR A 363 0.27 -0.70 -8.93
CA TYR A 363 1.69 -0.84 -8.58
C TYR A 363 1.86 -1.12 -7.09
N HIS A 364 2.91 -1.85 -6.70
CA HIS A 364 3.14 -2.25 -5.33
C HIS A 364 4.41 -1.62 -4.75
N VAL A 365 4.29 -0.83 -3.67
CA VAL A 365 5.44 -0.55 -2.78
C VAL A 365 5.51 -1.54 -1.64
N ALA A 366 4.42 -2.26 -1.38
CA ALA A 366 4.31 -3.30 -0.39
C ALA A 366 3.59 -4.54 -0.95
N PHE A 367 3.99 -5.72 -0.51
CA PHE A 367 3.35 -6.99 -0.85
C PHE A 367 3.74 -8.07 0.14
N TRP A 368 2.81 -8.53 0.98
CA TRP A 368 3.09 -9.43 2.11
C TRP A 368 3.70 -10.78 1.73
N GLY A 369 3.28 -11.36 0.63
CA GLY A 369 3.58 -12.76 0.27
C GLY A 369 5.04 -13.02 -0.06
N CYS A 370 5.66 -12.16 -0.84
CA CYS A 370 7.05 -12.29 -1.27
C CYS A 370 7.69 -10.95 -1.66
N GLY A 371 7.06 -9.86 -1.30
CA GLY A 371 7.61 -8.51 -1.40
C GLY A 371 7.92 -7.92 -0.03
N PRO A 372 8.11 -6.62 0.06
CA PRO A 372 8.30 -5.91 1.32
C PRO A 372 6.97 -5.73 2.05
N HIS A 373 6.97 -5.95 3.36
CA HIS A 373 5.82 -5.77 4.23
C HIS A 373 6.17 -5.03 5.52
N LEU A 374 7.10 -5.56 6.33
CA LEU A 374 7.60 -4.90 7.55
C LEU A 374 8.73 -3.91 7.27
N VAL A 375 9.27 -3.89 6.05
CA VAL A 375 10.36 -3.01 5.63
C VAL A 375 10.11 -2.48 4.23
N GLN A 376 10.63 -1.29 3.93
CA GLN A 376 10.62 -0.78 2.57
C GLN A 376 11.60 -1.58 1.68
N GLY A 377 11.21 -1.85 0.46
CA GLY A 377 12.02 -2.64 -0.47
C GLY A 377 12.06 -2.09 -1.89
N ASN A 378 11.28 -1.05 -2.17
CA ASN A 378 11.14 -0.49 -3.50
C ASN A 378 11.81 0.90 -3.58
N ASP A 379 12.98 0.97 -4.22
CA ASP A 379 13.73 2.21 -4.34
C ASP A 379 13.16 3.18 -5.39
N PRO A 380 13.34 4.51 -5.19
CA PRO A 380 12.81 5.52 -6.11
C PRO A 380 13.28 5.41 -7.56
N GLU A 381 14.49 4.88 -7.82
CA GLU A 381 14.99 4.64 -9.18
C GLU A 381 14.13 3.61 -9.90
N LYS A 382 13.84 2.49 -9.23
CA LYS A 382 12.99 1.41 -9.71
C LYS A 382 11.54 1.90 -9.93
N ILE A 383 11.00 2.67 -8.98
CA ILE A 383 9.68 3.28 -9.10
C ILE A 383 9.61 4.16 -10.35
N LEU A 384 10.56 5.09 -10.50
CA LEU A 384 10.60 6.00 -11.65
C LEU A 384 10.73 5.26 -12.98
N TYR A 385 11.57 4.23 -13.03
CA TYR A 385 11.73 3.39 -14.22
C TYR A 385 10.39 2.78 -14.66
N ASN A 386 9.66 2.18 -13.71
CA ASN A 386 8.38 1.54 -14.00
C ASN A 386 7.30 2.55 -14.43
N TYR A 387 7.19 3.69 -13.75
CA TYR A 387 6.21 4.71 -14.11
C TYR A 387 6.52 5.39 -15.44
N LYS A 388 7.80 5.62 -15.79
CA LYS A 388 8.18 6.09 -17.12
C LYS A 388 7.77 5.10 -18.21
N ALA A 389 8.00 3.80 -18.00
CA ALA A 389 7.57 2.77 -18.94
C ALA A 389 6.04 2.73 -19.09
N ALA A 390 5.29 2.88 -18.00
CA ALA A 390 3.83 2.91 -18.02
C ALA A 390 3.30 4.13 -18.81
N VAL A 391 3.79 5.32 -18.52
CA VAL A 391 3.38 6.56 -19.21
C VAL A 391 3.74 6.48 -20.71
N ALA A 392 4.91 5.95 -21.06
CA ALA A 392 5.32 5.77 -22.44
C ALA A 392 4.40 4.81 -23.23
N LYS A 393 3.75 3.85 -22.55
CA LYS A 393 2.73 2.95 -23.14
C LYS A 393 1.32 3.57 -23.18
N GLY A 394 1.10 4.74 -22.57
CA GLY A 394 -0.19 5.39 -22.45
C GLY A 394 -1.02 4.98 -21.24
N ASP A 395 -0.45 4.29 -20.25
CA ASP A 395 -1.13 3.81 -19.05
C ASP A 395 -1.18 4.91 -17.97
N SER A 396 -1.68 6.10 -18.33
CA SER A 396 -1.63 7.30 -17.48
C SER A 396 -3.02 7.81 -17.03
N ARG A 397 -4.09 7.02 -17.22
CA ARG A 397 -5.42 7.45 -16.80
C ARG A 397 -5.68 7.25 -15.31
N TYR A 398 -5.19 6.15 -14.76
CA TYR A 398 -5.45 5.70 -13.39
C TYR A 398 -4.17 5.10 -12.80
N SER A 399 -3.86 5.45 -11.57
CA SER A 399 -2.77 4.84 -10.79
C SER A 399 -3.25 4.53 -9.40
N VAL A 400 -3.28 3.27 -9.03
CA VAL A 400 -3.50 2.83 -7.66
C VAL A 400 -2.22 2.15 -7.14
N LEU A 401 -1.83 2.55 -5.94
CA LEU A 401 -0.64 2.07 -5.26
C LEU A 401 -1.03 1.19 -4.08
N ASN A 402 -0.57 -0.06 -4.06
CA ASN A 402 -0.65 -0.87 -2.84
C ASN A 402 0.34 -0.31 -1.82
N VAL A 403 -0.20 0.22 -0.71
CA VAL A 403 0.57 0.86 0.36
C VAL A 403 0.63 0.02 1.63
N SER A 404 -0.08 -1.12 1.67
CA SER A 404 -0.20 -2.00 2.84
C SER A 404 -0.45 -1.18 4.12
N ASN A 405 0.43 -1.30 5.09
CA ASN A 405 0.35 -0.59 6.38
C ASN A 405 0.85 0.87 6.36
N ILE A 406 1.27 1.40 5.23
CA ILE A 406 1.71 2.80 5.00
C ILE A 406 3.05 3.12 5.67
N ARG A 407 3.15 2.97 6.99
CA ARG A 407 4.22 3.54 7.83
C ARG A 407 5.63 3.08 7.43
N GLU A 408 5.77 1.85 7.01
CA GLU A 408 7.04 1.27 6.57
C GLU A 408 7.50 1.81 5.21
N HIS A 409 6.55 2.26 4.36
CA HIS A 409 6.76 2.51 2.94
C HIS A 409 6.74 3.99 2.53
N LEU A 410 6.84 4.91 3.49
CA LEU A 410 6.62 6.35 3.28
C LEU A 410 7.51 6.95 2.18
N TYR A 411 8.76 6.51 2.04
CA TYR A 411 9.67 7.00 1.00
C TYR A 411 9.18 6.65 -0.40
N GLY A 412 8.80 5.40 -0.62
CA GLY A 412 8.21 4.96 -1.89
C GLY A 412 6.87 5.61 -2.18
N ILE A 413 6.01 5.75 -1.17
CA ILE A 413 4.70 6.42 -1.28
C ILE A 413 4.87 7.89 -1.69
N ALA A 414 5.81 8.61 -1.06
CA ALA A 414 6.10 10.00 -1.41
C ALA A 414 6.64 10.13 -2.85
N CYS A 415 7.49 9.20 -3.27
CA CYS A 415 8.02 9.15 -4.63
C CYS A 415 6.89 8.96 -5.66
N VAL A 416 6.00 7.98 -5.46
CA VAL A 416 4.87 7.73 -6.36
C VAL A 416 3.91 8.92 -6.38
N ALA A 417 3.65 9.56 -5.25
CA ALA A 417 2.77 10.73 -5.20
C ALA A 417 3.32 11.90 -6.06
N ALA A 418 4.61 12.15 -5.99
CA ALA A 418 5.26 13.19 -6.81
C ALA A 418 5.24 12.84 -8.32
N ILE A 419 5.55 11.59 -8.67
CA ILE A 419 5.56 11.09 -10.05
C ILE A 419 4.14 11.13 -10.65
N THR A 420 3.14 10.69 -9.91
CA THR A 420 1.75 10.65 -10.40
C THR A 420 1.14 12.03 -10.56
N TRP A 421 1.65 13.03 -9.85
CA TRP A 421 1.29 14.44 -10.05
C TRP A 421 1.89 15.01 -11.34
N ASP A 422 3.22 14.92 -11.52
CA ASP A 422 3.90 15.45 -12.71
C ASP A 422 5.25 14.74 -12.95
N ILE A 423 5.25 13.69 -13.76
CA ILE A 423 6.45 12.89 -14.06
C ILE A 423 7.47 13.66 -14.92
N GLU A 424 7.01 14.60 -15.75
CA GLU A 424 7.88 15.39 -16.63
C GLU A 424 8.74 16.38 -15.86
N ARG A 425 8.24 16.87 -14.71
CA ARG A 425 8.96 17.75 -13.80
C ARG A 425 9.63 17.03 -12.65
N PHE A 426 9.40 15.71 -12.53
CA PHE A 426 9.99 14.95 -11.45
C PHE A 426 11.50 14.75 -11.68
N ASP A 427 12.29 15.31 -10.77
CA ASP A 427 13.74 15.10 -10.69
C ASP A 427 14.05 14.18 -9.51
N LEU A 428 14.65 13.03 -9.80
CA LEU A 428 14.93 12.01 -8.80
C LEU A 428 15.94 12.47 -7.74
N GLU A 429 17.01 13.16 -8.15
CA GLU A 429 18.05 13.60 -7.23
C GLU A 429 17.52 14.72 -6.32
N ALA A 430 16.78 15.68 -6.90
CA ALA A 430 16.13 16.72 -6.13
C ALA A 430 15.10 16.11 -5.14
N PHE A 431 14.30 15.14 -5.56
CA PHE A 431 13.36 14.44 -4.68
C PHE A 431 14.06 13.76 -3.50
N GLN A 432 15.13 13.02 -3.77
CA GLN A 432 15.89 12.33 -2.72
C GLN A 432 16.52 13.29 -1.71
N LEU A 433 17.08 14.39 -2.20
CA LEU A 433 17.65 15.46 -1.35
C LEU A 433 16.57 16.17 -0.53
N ASP A 434 15.46 16.53 -1.16
CA ASP A 434 14.35 17.20 -0.48
C ASP A 434 13.71 16.30 0.59
N TRP A 435 13.59 14.99 0.32
CA TRP A 435 13.18 14.02 1.31
C TRP A 435 14.10 14.02 2.53
N CYS A 436 15.41 13.86 2.32
CA CYS A 436 16.37 13.84 3.43
C CYS A 436 16.38 15.15 4.22
N ARG A 437 16.29 16.30 3.55
CA ARG A 437 16.22 17.63 4.19
C ARG A 437 14.93 17.82 4.98
N SER A 438 13.80 17.48 4.39
CA SER A 438 12.49 17.70 5.03
C SER A 438 12.24 16.73 6.19
N GLN A 439 12.58 15.47 6.03
CA GLN A 439 12.25 14.44 7.02
C GLN A 439 13.28 14.37 8.16
N PHE A 440 14.56 14.55 7.86
CA PHE A 440 15.60 14.35 8.87
C PHE A 440 16.33 15.65 9.24
N GLY A 441 16.33 16.64 8.36
CA GLY A 441 17.18 17.81 8.57
C GLY A 441 18.67 17.41 8.56
N GLY A 442 19.46 18.07 9.39
CA GLY A 442 20.85 17.71 9.55
C GLY A 442 21.79 18.47 8.62
N LYS A 443 23.08 18.14 8.71
CA LYS A 443 24.16 18.90 8.04
C LYS A 443 24.60 18.24 6.73
N ASP A 444 24.26 16.98 6.52
CA ASP A 444 24.72 16.16 5.38
C ASP A 444 23.55 15.39 4.73
N PRO A 445 22.64 16.08 4.03
CA PRO A 445 21.53 15.43 3.34
C PRO A 445 22.01 14.53 2.18
N GLU A 446 23.12 14.86 1.53
CA GLU A 446 23.74 14.06 0.47
C GLU A 446 24.23 12.70 1.03
N GLY A 447 24.87 12.70 2.19
CA GLY A 447 25.25 11.48 2.89
C GLY A 447 24.05 10.62 3.30
N LEU A 448 22.95 11.24 3.70
CA LEU A 448 21.71 10.52 4.00
C LEU A 448 21.10 9.88 2.75
N VAL A 449 21.14 10.55 1.59
CA VAL A 449 20.73 9.94 0.31
C VAL A 449 21.54 8.71 -0.01
N GLU A 450 22.88 8.75 0.20
CA GLU A 450 23.72 7.58 -0.06
C GLU A 450 23.43 6.44 0.92
N LEU A 451 23.09 6.72 2.19
CA LEU A 451 22.66 5.69 3.13
C LEU A 451 21.36 5.00 2.70
N TYR A 452 20.38 5.73 2.12
CA TYR A 452 19.21 5.12 1.51
C TYR A 452 19.56 4.24 0.31
N ARG A 453 20.42 4.70 -0.58
CA ARG A 453 20.89 3.91 -1.72
C ARG A 453 21.60 2.63 -1.25
N GLU A 454 22.43 2.75 -0.22
CA GLU A 454 23.11 1.61 0.38
C GLU A 454 22.10 0.63 1.03
N TYR A 455 21.07 1.15 1.72
CA TYR A 455 20.00 0.33 2.29
C TYR A 455 19.37 -0.58 1.24
N PHE A 456 18.95 -0.04 0.09
CA PHE A 456 18.35 -0.83 -0.98
C PHE A 456 19.34 -1.82 -1.63
N ARG A 457 20.65 -1.53 -1.63
CA ARG A 457 21.68 -2.45 -2.13
C ARG A 457 22.04 -3.57 -1.13
N CYS A 458 21.61 -3.47 0.12
CA CYS A 458 21.87 -4.51 1.13
C CYS A 458 21.07 -5.78 0.88
N PHE A 459 19.90 -5.69 0.29
CA PHE A 459 19.09 -6.86 -0.06
C PHE A 459 19.85 -7.78 -1.01
N TYR A 460 19.74 -9.08 -0.78
CA TYR A 460 20.32 -10.05 -1.71
C TYR A 460 19.44 -10.12 -2.97
N GLU A 461 20.03 -9.83 -4.11
CA GLU A 461 19.39 -9.95 -5.41
C GLU A 461 19.43 -11.40 -5.86
N MET A 462 18.24 -11.95 -6.15
CA MET A 462 18.06 -13.33 -6.54
C MET A 462 18.24 -13.46 -8.06
N ASP A 463 18.90 -14.53 -8.49
CA ASP A 463 19.09 -14.87 -9.92
C ASP A 463 17.87 -15.58 -10.53
N ARG A 464 16.98 -16.10 -9.68
CA ARG A 464 15.78 -16.86 -10.07
C ARG A 464 14.56 -15.96 -10.14
N THR A 465 14.52 -15.10 -11.15
CA THR A 465 13.57 -13.99 -11.25
C THR A 465 12.83 -13.98 -12.59
N LEU A 466 11.68 -13.29 -12.65
CA LEU A 466 10.97 -13.04 -13.90
C LEU A 466 11.69 -11.97 -14.72
N VAL A 467 12.12 -10.91 -14.04
CA VAL A 467 12.99 -9.87 -14.60
C VAL A 467 14.35 -10.01 -13.94
N PRO A 468 15.43 -10.30 -14.68
CA PRO A 468 16.74 -10.57 -14.11
C PRO A 468 17.23 -9.48 -13.16
N GLY A 469 17.72 -9.89 -11.98
CA GLY A 469 18.28 -8.99 -10.96
C GLY A 469 17.27 -8.12 -10.21
N GLN A 470 15.96 -8.31 -10.39
CA GLN A 470 14.95 -7.45 -9.77
C GLN A 470 14.28 -8.04 -8.52
N MET A 471 14.32 -9.36 -8.37
CA MET A 471 13.77 -10.01 -7.19
C MET A 471 14.78 -9.96 -6.05
N ARG A 472 14.37 -9.40 -4.91
CA ARG A 472 15.20 -9.26 -3.71
C ARG A 472 14.67 -10.17 -2.61
N LEU A 473 15.58 -10.77 -1.83
CA LEU A 473 15.18 -11.58 -0.67
C LEU A 473 14.73 -10.64 0.46
N MET A 474 13.45 -10.32 0.47
CA MET A 474 12.80 -9.42 1.42
C MET A 474 12.18 -10.18 2.61
N ASP A 475 11.56 -9.46 3.53
CA ASP A 475 10.98 -9.99 4.77
C ASP A 475 9.98 -11.13 4.54
N GLY A 476 8.95 -10.94 3.72
CA GLY A 476 7.98 -12.01 3.42
C GLY A 476 8.64 -13.24 2.76
N MET A 477 9.63 -13.01 1.89
CA MET A 477 10.39 -14.11 1.28
C MET A 477 11.27 -14.84 2.28
N CYS A 478 11.93 -14.12 3.20
CA CYS A 478 12.71 -14.72 4.27
C CYS A 478 11.87 -15.71 5.07
N ARG A 479 10.63 -15.34 5.44
CA ARG A 479 9.71 -16.25 6.12
C ARG A 479 9.40 -17.49 5.31
N ARG A 480 9.06 -17.37 4.04
CA ARG A 480 8.76 -18.52 3.18
C ARG A 480 9.94 -19.47 3.03
N VAL A 481 11.13 -18.93 2.84
CA VAL A 481 12.37 -19.72 2.79
C VAL A 481 12.64 -20.42 4.13
N ALA A 482 12.46 -19.72 5.25
CA ALA A 482 12.64 -20.28 6.58
C ALA A 482 11.65 -21.40 6.88
N LEU A 483 10.36 -21.23 6.54
CA LEU A 483 9.36 -22.31 6.70
C LEU A 483 9.73 -23.57 5.89
N LYS A 484 10.29 -23.40 4.69
CA LYS A 484 10.79 -24.53 3.89
C LYS A 484 12.01 -25.18 4.52
N LEU A 485 12.95 -24.40 5.11
CA LEU A 485 14.07 -24.95 5.87
C LEU A 485 13.59 -25.71 7.11
N ILE A 486 12.60 -25.20 7.82
CA ILE A 486 11.95 -25.89 8.96
C ILE A 486 11.33 -27.22 8.51
N GLU A 487 10.64 -27.25 7.37
CA GLU A 487 10.10 -28.50 6.78
C GLU A 487 11.22 -29.51 6.52
N ILE A 488 12.34 -29.09 5.91
CA ILE A 488 13.49 -29.95 5.65
C ILE A 488 14.09 -30.48 6.95
N ILE A 489 14.22 -29.67 7.99
CA ILE A 489 14.76 -30.08 9.31
C ILE A 489 13.82 -31.12 9.96
N LYS A 490 12.52 -30.93 9.88
CA LYS A 490 11.51 -31.83 10.46
C LYS A 490 11.42 -33.16 9.73
N THR A 491 11.36 -33.11 8.41
CA THR A 491 10.97 -34.27 7.58
C THR A 491 12.12 -34.90 6.78
N GLY A 492 13.23 -34.18 6.60
CA GLY A 492 14.31 -34.55 5.70
C GLY A 492 13.95 -34.42 4.21
N GLN A 493 12.70 -34.04 3.88
CA GLN A 493 12.19 -33.95 2.52
C GLN A 493 12.22 -32.51 2.00
N PHE A 494 12.39 -32.36 0.70
CA PHE A 494 12.24 -31.09 -0.01
C PHE A 494 11.17 -31.24 -1.09
N ARG A 495 10.06 -30.50 -0.94
CA ARG A 495 8.95 -30.50 -1.90
C ARG A 495 8.92 -29.16 -2.63
N ARG A 496 8.70 -29.21 -3.96
CA ARG A 496 8.65 -28.05 -4.83
C ARG A 496 7.26 -27.40 -4.94
N GLU A 497 6.31 -27.82 -4.17
CA GLU A 497 4.90 -27.49 -4.28
C GLU A 497 4.57 -26.12 -3.68
N ASP A 498 4.84 -25.04 -4.43
CA ASP A 498 4.26 -23.73 -4.17
C ASP A 498 3.93 -23.06 -5.49
N ILE A 499 2.62 -22.87 -5.75
CA ILE A 499 2.13 -22.33 -7.01
C ILE A 499 2.48 -20.86 -7.15
N GLN A 500 2.41 -20.08 -6.07
CA GLN A 500 2.67 -18.63 -6.09
C GLN A 500 4.17 -18.31 -6.16
N ASN A 501 5.02 -19.15 -5.57
CA ASN A 501 6.45 -18.88 -5.38
C ASN A 501 7.37 -19.95 -6.00
N LYS A 502 6.96 -20.53 -7.12
CA LYS A 502 7.73 -21.59 -7.82
C LYS A 502 9.22 -21.31 -7.92
N ARG A 503 9.58 -20.04 -8.12
CA ARG A 503 10.98 -19.63 -8.29
C ARG A 503 11.79 -19.70 -7.01
N LEU A 504 11.19 -19.42 -5.84
CA LEU A 504 11.85 -19.57 -4.54
C LEU A 504 12.29 -21.01 -4.28
N TYR A 505 11.56 -21.98 -4.81
CA TYR A 505 11.76 -23.42 -4.57
C TYR A 505 12.23 -24.18 -5.81
N ALA A 506 12.67 -23.51 -6.87
CA ALA A 506 13.09 -24.11 -8.13
C ALA A 506 14.52 -24.70 -8.04
N PHE A 507 14.73 -25.63 -7.10
CA PHE A 507 15.99 -26.34 -6.89
C PHE A 507 15.83 -27.82 -7.14
N ASP A 508 16.93 -28.50 -7.53
CA ASP A 508 16.92 -29.93 -7.82
C ASP A 508 17.04 -30.78 -6.56
N SER A 509 17.62 -30.23 -5.52
CA SER A 509 17.78 -30.94 -4.24
C SER A 509 17.63 -30.02 -3.03
N ALA A 510 17.42 -30.63 -1.85
CA ALA A 510 17.45 -29.92 -0.58
C ALA A 510 18.83 -29.30 -0.32
N ASP A 511 19.90 -29.95 -0.73
CA ASP A 511 21.27 -29.44 -0.50
C ASP A 511 21.54 -28.18 -1.33
N ASP A 512 21.07 -28.12 -2.57
CA ASP A 512 21.19 -26.94 -3.43
C ASP A 512 20.37 -25.78 -2.85
N PHE A 513 19.13 -26.05 -2.40
CA PHE A 513 18.28 -25.06 -1.74
C PHE A 513 18.96 -24.50 -0.46
N ILE A 514 19.44 -25.36 0.42
CA ILE A 514 20.13 -24.98 1.66
C ILE A 514 21.39 -24.17 1.35
N ALA A 515 22.21 -24.61 0.40
CA ALA A 515 23.44 -23.92 0.04
C ALA A 515 23.18 -22.52 -0.53
N TYR A 516 22.21 -22.40 -1.42
CA TYR A 516 21.82 -21.12 -2.02
C TYR A 516 21.35 -20.11 -0.97
N TYR A 517 20.36 -20.47 -0.14
CA TYR A 517 19.81 -19.55 0.84
C TYR A 517 20.72 -19.30 2.03
N ARG A 518 21.63 -20.23 2.36
CA ARG A 518 22.72 -19.96 3.30
C ARG A 518 23.59 -18.82 2.79
N ASN A 519 24.06 -18.90 1.53
CA ASN A 519 24.89 -17.87 0.92
C ASN A 519 24.15 -16.54 0.78
N ALA A 520 22.88 -16.56 0.35
CA ALA A 520 22.07 -15.37 0.20
C ALA A 520 21.87 -14.64 1.53
N ALA A 521 21.53 -15.38 2.58
CA ALA A 521 21.30 -14.82 3.90
C ALA A 521 22.60 -14.31 4.55
N GLU A 522 23.72 -15.04 4.44
CA GLU A 522 25.03 -14.61 4.93
C GLU A 522 25.49 -13.32 4.26
N THR A 523 25.34 -13.23 2.94
CA THR A 523 25.72 -12.04 2.16
C THR A 523 24.87 -10.83 2.55
N GLY A 524 23.54 -10.97 2.61
CA GLY A 524 22.64 -9.89 2.99
C GLY A 524 22.85 -9.46 4.44
N LEU A 525 23.00 -10.40 5.37
CA LEU A 525 23.29 -10.12 6.78
C LEU A 525 24.55 -9.26 6.93
N GLY A 526 25.63 -9.64 6.26
CA GLY A 526 26.91 -8.89 6.32
C GLY A 526 26.76 -7.46 5.79
N ARG A 527 26.01 -7.27 4.70
CA ARG A 527 25.74 -5.93 4.15
C ARG A 527 24.92 -5.07 5.11
N PHE A 528 23.82 -5.60 5.66
CA PHE A 528 22.98 -4.86 6.62
C PHE A 528 23.73 -4.56 7.93
N GLN A 529 24.57 -5.46 8.42
CA GLN A 529 25.44 -5.20 9.57
C GLN A 529 26.41 -4.03 9.32
N ALA A 530 27.02 -3.99 8.14
CA ALA A 530 27.91 -2.88 7.77
C ALA A 530 27.16 -1.55 7.67
N LEU A 531 25.97 -1.55 7.08
CA LEU A 531 25.10 -0.39 7.00
C LEU A 531 24.64 0.08 8.39
N TYR A 532 24.23 -0.84 9.27
CA TYR A 532 23.79 -0.52 10.63
C TYR A 532 24.78 0.37 11.38
N HIS A 533 26.07 0.05 11.34
CA HIS A 533 27.09 0.86 11.98
C HIS A 533 27.21 2.29 11.41
N LYS A 534 26.92 2.47 10.12
CA LYS A 534 26.89 3.78 9.50
C LYS A 534 25.65 4.56 9.92
N LEU A 535 24.50 3.90 9.96
CA LEU A 535 23.23 4.50 10.38
C LEU A 535 23.24 4.97 11.82
N ILE A 536 23.80 4.19 12.74
CA ILE A 536 23.92 4.61 14.15
C ILE A 536 24.77 5.88 14.28
N ARG A 537 25.88 5.98 13.54
CA ARG A 537 26.69 7.21 13.53
C ARG A 537 25.95 8.39 12.93
N ALA A 538 25.27 8.17 11.80
CA ALA A 538 24.47 9.23 11.16
C ALA A 538 23.32 9.73 12.06
N ALA A 539 22.72 8.85 12.88
CA ALA A 539 21.67 9.22 13.81
C ALA A 539 22.10 10.26 14.86
N GLU A 540 23.41 10.35 15.18
CA GLU A 540 23.94 11.36 16.11
C GLU A 540 23.87 12.78 15.53
N ASP A 541 24.00 12.91 14.20
CA ASP A 541 23.95 14.17 13.48
C ASP A 541 22.51 14.61 13.12
N VAL A 542 21.53 13.72 13.24
CA VAL A 542 20.10 14.03 13.04
C VAL A 542 19.57 14.79 14.25
N PRO A 543 18.90 15.97 14.07
CA PRO A 543 18.25 16.70 15.15
C PRO A 543 17.35 15.83 16.02
N ALA A 544 17.31 16.09 17.33
CA ALA A 544 16.62 15.26 18.29
C ALA A 544 15.13 15.06 17.94
N GLU A 545 14.46 16.12 17.47
CA GLU A 545 13.04 16.12 17.07
C GLU A 545 12.75 15.33 15.78
N ARG A 546 13.79 14.96 15.01
CA ARG A 546 13.71 14.18 13.77
C ARG A 546 14.27 12.76 13.92
N ARG A 547 15.02 12.54 15.00
CA ARG A 547 15.79 11.30 15.21
C ARG A 547 14.90 10.07 15.32
N GLN A 548 13.73 10.19 15.96
CA GLN A 548 12.83 9.03 16.09
C GLN A 548 12.37 8.52 14.72
N PHE A 549 12.02 9.42 13.81
CA PHE A 549 11.65 8.99 12.46
C PHE A 549 12.83 8.38 11.68
N PHE A 550 14.03 8.94 11.82
CA PHE A 550 15.23 8.33 11.21
C PHE A 550 15.46 6.91 11.74
N LEU A 551 15.32 6.71 13.06
CA LEU A 551 15.42 5.37 13.65
C LEU A 551 14.34 4.43 13.07
N ASN A 552 13.10 4.86 13.02
CA ASN A 552 11.98 4.04 12.53
C ASN A 552 12.15 3.67 11.05
N ASN A 553 12.53 4.62 10.21
CA ASN A 553 12.51 4.47 8.76
C ASN A 553 13.76 3.80 8.16
N LEU A 554 14.90 3.84 8.86
CA LEU A 554 16.15 3.24 8.38
C LEU A 554 16.75 2.24 9.37
N VAL A 555 16.94 2.64 10.64
CA VAL A 555 17.69 1.80 11.59
C VAL A 555 16.89 0.55 11.94
N VAL A 556 15.65 0.70 12.39
CA VAL A 556 14.80 -0.44 12.78
C VAL A 556 14.51 -1.36 11.62
N GLN A 557 14.26 -0.84 10.42
CA GLN A 557 14.08 -1.66 9.23
C GLN A 557 15.35 -2.44 8.87
N THR A 558 16.53 -1.85 9.07
CA THR A 558 17.82 -2.55 8.95
C THR A 558 17.94 -3.66 9.99
N GLU A 559 17.58 -3.42 11.25
CA GLU A 559 17.59 -4.41 12.33
C GLU A 559 16.60 -5.56 12.08
N ILE A 560 15.42 -5.28 11.55
CA ILE A 560 14.44 -6.31 11.13
C ILE A 560 15.07 -7.23 10.09
N MET A 561 15.69 -6.68 9.05
CA MET A 561 16.33 -7.49 8.01
C MET A 561 17.54 -8.26 8.53
N MET A 562 18.34 -7.69 9.45
CA MET A 562 19.43 -8.41 10.11
C MET A 562 18.89 -9.62 10.89
N GLY A 563 17.78 -9.47 11.60
CA GLY A 563 17.11 -10.56 12.32
C GLY A 563 16.62 -11.67 11.38
N LEU A 564 15.91 -11.29 10.30
CA LEU A 564 15.38 -12.24 9.32
C LEU A 564 16.48 -12.97 8.55
N TYR A 565 17.49 -12.27 8.07
CA TYR A 565 18.64 -12.92 7.42
C TYR A 565 19.42 -13.82 8.40
N GLY A 566 19.61 -13.37 9.66
CA GLY A 566 20.21 -14.17 10.71
C GLY A 566 19.44 -15.45 10.98
N TRP A 567 18.11 -15.36 11.00
CA TRP A 567 17.23 -16.51 11.16
C TRP A 567 17.36 -17.50 10.01
N VAL A 568 17.22 -17.05 8.75
CA VAL A 568 17.35 -17.89 7.55
C VAL A 568 18.75 -18.52 7.49
N TRP A 569 19.81 -17.76 7.77
CA TRP A 569 21.19 -18.25 7.76
C TRP A 569 21.39 -19.38 8.77
N ASN A 570 20.94 -19.19 10.01
CA ASN A 570 21.07 -20.19 11.05
C ASN A 570 20.19 -21.43 10.78
N LEU A 571 18.97 -21.26 10.26
CA LEU A 571 18.15 -22.42 9.84
C LEU A 571 18.81 -23.21 8.70
N ALA A 572 19.45 -22.53 7.73
CA ALA A 572 20.16 -23.22 6.66
C ALA A 572 21.38 -24.02 7.19
N LEU A 573 22.12 -23.44 8.16
CA LEU A 573 23.20 -24.14 8.84
C LEU A 573 22.70 -25.33 9.65
N ALA A 574 21.58 -25.19 10.37
CA ALA A 574 20.94 -26.27 11.12
C ALA A 574 20.47 -27.40 10.19
N ALA A 575 19.82 -27.07 9.07
CA ALA A 575 19.39 -28.04 8.07
C ALA A 575 20.58 -28.83 7.49
N GLY A 576 21.67 -28.12 7.15
CA GLY A 576 22.91 -28.76 6.69
C GLY A 576 23.54 -29.68 7.75
N ALA A 577 23.57 -29.26 9.03
CA ALA A 577 24.05 -30.09 10.13
C ALA A 577 23.17 -31.34 10.35
N LYS A 578 21.84 -31.16 10.32
CA LYS A 578 20.89 -32.29 10.43
C LYS A 578 21.09 -33.35 9.36
N ARG A 579 21.30 -32.91 8.10
CA ARG A 579 21.57 -33.83 6.97
C ARG A 579 22.89 -34.58 7.10
N ARG A 580 23.88 -34.00 7.80
CA ARG A 580 25.17 -34.69 8.15
C ARG A 580 25.08 -35.47 9.45
N VAL A 581 23.92 -35.56 10.09
CA VAL A 581 23.72 -36.24 11.38
C VAL A 581 24.57 -35.62 12.52
N ASP A 582 24.86 -34.32 12.43
CA ASP A 582 25.55 -33.55 13.46
C ASP A 582 24.53 -32.85 14.38
N ALA A 583 24.11 -33.55 15.42
CA ALA A 583 23.09 -33.07 16.36
C ALA A 583 23.56 -31.81 17.12
N THR A 584 24.81 -31.76 17.55
CA THR A 584 25.34 -30.64 18.33
C THR A 584 25.36 -29.34 17.54
N SER A 585 25.86 -29.38 16.29
CA SER A 585 25.85 -28.22 15.41
C SER A 585 24.42 -27.82 15.04
N CYS A 586 23.53 -28.79 14.83
CA CYS A 586 22.11 -28.52 14.53
C CYS A 586 21.46 -27.74 15.69
N GLU A 587 21.55 -28.22 16.93
CA GLU A 587 21.00 -27.57 18.11
C GLU A 587 21.57 -26.16 18.32
N LYS A 588 22.91 -26.02 18.20
CA LYS A 588 23.57 -24.70 18.28
C LYS A 588 22.98 -23.70 17.31
N HIS A 589 22.76 -24.09 16.05
CA HIS A 589 22.24 -23.19 15.03
C HIS A 589 20.74 -22.94 15.20
N LEU A 590 19.95 -23.91 15.67
CA LEU A 590 18.54 -23.68 16.01
C LEU A 590 18.40 -22.67 17.15
N THR A 591 19.20 -22.80 18.20
CA THR A 591 19.26 -21.82 19.29
C THR A 591 19.59 -20.41 18.77
N ALA A 592 20.58 -20.29 17.90
CA ALA A 592 20.96 -19.01 17.29
C ALA A 592 19.85 -18.46 16.37
N ALA A 593 19.08 -19.32 15.72
CA ALA A 593 17.93 -18.94 14.91
C ALA A 593 16.82 -18.31 15.78
N VAL A 594 16.49 -18.93 16.91
CA VAL A 594 15.52 -18.35 17.89
C VAL A 594 15.99 -17.00 18.38
N PHE A 595 17.27 -16.87 18.79
CA PHE A 595 17.80 -15.58 19.25
C PHE A 595 17.80 -14.49 18.17
N SER A 596 17.92 -14.85 16.89
CA SER A 596 17.80 -13.88 15.80
C SER A 596 16.40 -13.26 15.73
N LEU A 597 15.35 -14.07 15.92
CA LEU A 597 13.96 -13.61 15.96
C LEU A 597 13.63 -12.85 17.26
N ASP A 598 14.17 -13.27 18.40
CA ASP A 598 14.02 -12.56 19.68
C ASP A 598 14.59 -11.15 19.59
N LYS A 599 15.80 -11.06 19.00
CA LYS A 599 16.43 -9.75 18.79
C LYS A 599 15.59 -8.89 17.86
N LEU A 600 15.11 -9.43 16.75
CA LEU A 600 14.21 -8.73 15.84
C LEU A 600 12.97 -8.22 16.59
N THR A 601 12.32 -9.07 17.39
CA THR A 601 11.15 -8.71 18.18
C THR A 601 11.44 -7.55 19.13
N SER A 602 12.59 -7.58 19.82
CA SER A 602 13.03 -6.48 20.68
C SER A 602 13.33 -5.21 19.87
N ASP A 603 14.05 -5.33 18.75
CA ASP A 603 14.49 -4.18 17.95
C ASP A 603 13.33 -3.44 17.30
N ARG A 604 12.32 -4.14 16.76
CA ARG A 604 11.16 -3.49 16.12
C ARG A 604 10.32 -2.66 17.11
N HIS A 605 10.33 -3.00 18.40
CA HIS A 605 9.65 -2.20 19.43
C HIS A 605 10.24 -0.80 19.61
N LYS A 606 11.46 -0.54 19.14
CA LYS A 606 12.04 0.82 19.11
C LYS A 606 11.25 1.78 18.21
N ALA A 607 10.54 1.24 17.21
CA ALA A 607 9.64 1.99 16.33
C ALA A 607 8.17 2.01 16.85
N ALA A 608 7.85 1.22 17.87
CA ALA A 608 6.51 1.09 18.43
C ALA A 608 6.35 1.95 19.70
N LEU A 609 6.45 3.28 19.54
CA LEU A 609 6.41 4.24 20.64
C LEU A 609 5.23 5.21 20.50
N GLY A 610 4.75 5.73 21.63
CA GLY A 610 3.67 6.71 21.65
C GLY A 610 2.39 6.19 21.01
N PRO A 611 1.85 6.88 19.97
CA PRO A 611 0.63 6.42 19.32
C PRO A 611 0.78 5.07 18.60
N TRP A 612 2.00 4.57 18.43
CA TRP A 612 2.34 3.33 17.71
C TRP A 612 2.71 2.17 18.65
N GLU A 613 2.49 2.28 19.96
CA GLU A 613 2.89 1.28 20.96
C GLU A 613 2.43 -0.15 20.62
N HIS A 614 1.25 -0.27 20.01
CA HIS A 614 0.66 -1.56 19.61
C HIS A 614 0.82 -1.90 18.11
N TRP A 615 1.68 -1.19 17.38
CA TRP A 615 1.79 -1.31 15.92
C TRP A 615 2.07 -2.74 15.45
N TYR A 616 3.02 -3.41 16.07
CA TYR A 616 3.39 -4.77 15.68
C TYR A 616 2.57 -5.87 16.35
N ASP A 617 1.58 -5.55 17.16
CA ASP A 617 0.68 -6.55 17.74
C ASP A 617 -0.22 -7.19 16.68
N GLY A 618 -0.47 -6.47 15.59
CA GLY A 618 -1.22 -6.93 14.42
C GLY A 618 -0.45 -7.79 13.43
N ASP A 619 0.87 -8.00 13.62
CA ASP A 619 1.70 -8.79 12.69
C ASP A 619 1.22 -10.24 12.59
N THR A 620 0.39 -10.50 11.58
CA THR A 620 -0.16 -11.82 11.24
C THR A 620 0.32 -12.33 9.88
N LEU A 621 0.83 -11.47 9.02
CA LEU A 621 1.24 -11.82 7.67
C LEU A 621 2.70 -12.27 7.60
N VAL A 622 3.65 -11.52 8.16
CA VAL A 622 5.01 -12.00 8.40
C VAL A 622 5.05 -12.88 9.65
N ASN A 623 4.23 -12.56 10.66
CA ASN A 623 3.94 -13.37 11.84
C ASN A 623 5.19 -13.83 12.62
N VAL A 624 6.02 -12.85 13.00
CA VAL A 624 7.28 -13.11 13.72
C VAL A 624 7.06 -13.89 15.02
N LYS A 625 5.94 -13.68 15.72
CA LYS A 625 5.59 -14.43 16.93
C LYS A 625 5.44 -15.93 16.67
N ALA A 626 4.72 -16.30 15.60
CA ALA A 626 4.57 -17.70 15.22
C ALA A 626 5.91 -18.30 14.78
N ASP A 627 6.74 -17.53 14.08
CA ASP A 627 8.05 -17.99 13.60
C ASP A 627 9.01 -18.32 14.75
N VAL A 628 8.95 -17.56 15.86
CA VAL A 628 9.68 -17.89 17.11
C VAL A 628 9.25 -19.26 17.63
N VAL A 629 7.93 -19.48 17.78
CA VAL A 629 7.38 -20.75 18.28
C VAL A 629 7.73 -21.94 17.39
N LEU A 630 7.59 -21.77 16.06
CA LEU A 630 7.90 -22.82 15.08
C LEU A 630 9.39 -23.20 15.09
N THR A 631 10.27 -22.21 15.32
CA THR A 631 11.71 -22.44 15.36
C THR A 631 12.11 -23.09 16.68
N ASP A 632 11.60 -22.62 17.81
CA ASP A 632 11.86 -23.17 19.13
C ASP A 632 11.40 -24.63 19.27
N ALA A 633 10.28 -24.97 18.66
CA ALA A 633 9.76 -26.34 18.61
C ALA A 633 10.65 -27.34 17.85
N LEU A 634 11.73 -26.89 17.21
CA LEU A 634 12.75 -27.78 16.61
C LEU A 634 13.81 -28.24 17.62
N LEU A 635 13.94 -27.57 18.74
CA LEU A 635 14.85 -27.93 19.81
C LEU A 635 14.29 -29.11 20.64
N PRO A 636 15.14 -30.01 21.20
CA PRO A 636 14.69 -31.21 21.90
C PRO A 636 13.76 -30.92 23.09
N GLU A 637 14.02 -29.86 23.85
CA GLU A 637 13.23 -29.50 25.04
C GLU A 637 12.48 -28.18 24.87
N GLY A 638 12.68 -27.48 23.73
CA GLY A 638 12.27 -26.09 23.58
C GLY A 638 13.04 -25.14 24.52
N LEU A 639 12.92 -23.84 24.31
CA LEU A 639 13.50 -22.85 25.23
C LEU A 639 12.44 -22.26 26.16
N ARG A 640 11.16 -22.37 25.82
CA ARG A 640 10.03 -21.69 26.48
C ARG A 640 8.72 -22.45 26.33
N GLU A 641 7.79 -22.17 27.24
CA GLU A 641 6.38 -22.44 27.04
C GLU A 641 5.70 -21.28 26.32
N TYR A 642 4.82 -21.57 25.38
CA TYR A 642 4.07 -20.58 24.61
C TYR A 642 2.56 -20.77 24.83
N PRO A 643 1.79 -19.66 24.84
CA PRO A 643 0.34 -19.78 24.83
C PRO A 643 -0.13 -20.43 23.51
N GLU A 644 -1.32 -21.01 23.54
CA GLU A 644 -1.94 -21.55 22.33
C GLU A 644 -2.13 -20.41 21.30
N MET A 645 -1.62 -20.59 20.09
CA MET A 645 -1.72 -19.62 19.01
C MET A 645 -1.82 -20.30 17.64
N ASP A 646 -2.46 -19.66 16.70
CA ASP A 646 -2.52 -20.11 15.32
C ASP A 646 -1.16 -19.84 14.63
N LEU A 647 -0.39 -20.91 14.47
CA LEU A 647 0.98 -20.83 13.91
C LEU A 647 0.99 -20.74 12.38
N TYR A 648 -0.14 -21.03 11.74
CA TYR A 648 -0.23 -21.19 10.29
C TYR A 648 -1.31 -20.30 9.67
N SER A 649 -1.88 -19.35 10.43
CA SER A 649 -2.82 -18.42 9.85
C SER A 649 -2.10 -17.58 8.79
N SER A 650 -2.05 -18.15 7.59
CA SER A 650 -1.94 -17.36 6.39
C SER A 650 -3.36 -17.10 5.92
N LYS A 651 -3.68 -15.91 5.49
CA LYS A 651 -5.00 -15.54 4.95
C LYS A 651 -5.40 -16.38 3.71
N PHE A 652 -4.57 -17.35 3.27
CA PHE A 652 -4.80 -18.20 2.08
C PHE A 652 -4.28 -19.62 2.26
#